data_ab0cec14ae8bcb2386e39a865c8de1d5
#
_entry.id   ab0cec14ae8bcb2386e39a865c8de1d5
#
_cell.length_a   1.000
_cell.length_b   1.000
_cell.length_c   1.000
_cell.angle_alpha   90.00
_cell.angle_beta   90.00
_cell.angle_gamma   90.00
#
_symmetry.space_group_name_H-M   'P 1'
#
loop_
_entity.id
_entity.type
_entity.pdbx_description
1 polymer ?
#
loop_
_entity_poly.entity_id
_entity_poly.type
_entity_poly.pdbx_seq_one_letter_code
_entity_poly.pdbx_strand_id
1 'polypeptide(L)'
;MVRKVRVPHISLEAQLQQLTLLSDVDTTTDNYEQLGPVIKNLDESHQQDEFLKQLREFVRKKDEEIEHVCNENHQDFVSAVDELLIVRSGTVNLKQRINELNQEIQSSGQALFSKKKDLIDKQRVVQNVDEAIETLQECQNVLEMTTLVEDLIAQQKFYSALRRLDEIANIHLKPIMHHEVAQLIRDTIPRTRERIRMEVLKQLKGCMFDVREKSGAVGRIALETMEARQQRWLHRSKKDPMLRLSSINSPIEQIVNERIEVNYLENDRVRVDFKPLYQCIHIYEVLDQREKLQANYQEDRKAQASLLLSRTLTMREGGQELISLLEDVVGYFVVECHVSYTSPPGFRPMSEVEDVWDSMSERVVDMITAGLRDCKNAKVFIEAKSAIQTFIRTLESFEFSVSRLNALVLSFFRRFAHLLRERFASDFQQAIREAQHQPMIVNNGDELAKVLSVCWLQPGEADQLKQLPFPLSLPFSQTYPLCCMDIRSLVEQYYSFSSGMTQYHQDIDLILTQSLDDLLIQQISINIRDTVEESTNLSQIAQIIVNIEHFQLACSELERWLSESRTPNPGSRLALGASEHLSTTLEIAQKRIDSAMFVKLDQFLDLLEYDWMPIQSASMQRQPSSYLRDLIDWLSTMMESALVLLPKVAKDATFTSCFMHISNRLLNSALLDRQVKMINLAALTNLDVDITFVYQYAKSLNVHGVETVFGQVRQTLGVILSESVSEYALSQQARAQKFPQVQPVKVAAILEKLSRGYAHLGLHDLAANCTREQELVMRLNQR
;
A
#
# COMPACT_ATOMS: atom_id res chain seq x y z
N MET A 1 -18.85 51.16 -43.55
CA MET A 1 -19.34 49.80 -43.25
C MET A 1 -18.19 49.04 -42.64
N VAL A 2 -18.13 48.99 -41.31
CA VAL A 2 -17.09 48.26 -40.58
C VAL A 2 -17.70 46.93 -40.14
N ARG A 3 -17.17 45.81 -40.69
CA ARG A 3 -17.56 44.45 -40.28
C ARG A 3 -17.10 44.21 -38.85
N LYS A 4 -18.03 44.02 -37.92
CA LYS A 4 -17.77 43.47 -36.60
C LYS A 4 -17.42 41.98 -36.77
N VAL A 5 -16.17 41.66 -36.51
CA VAL A 5 -15.72 40.30 -36.31
C VAL A 5 -16.29 39.86 -34.98
N ARG A 6 -17.14 38.82 -34.96
CA ARG A 6 -17.55 38.14 -33.73
C ARG A 6 -16.37 37.32 -33.22
N VAL A 7 -15.83 37.74 -32.10
CA VAL A 7 -14.89 36.91 -31.32
C VAL A 7 -15.69 35.78 -30.70
N PRO A 8 -15.23 34.55 -30.78
CA PRO A 8 -15.95 33.45 -30.15
C PRO A 8 -15.92 33.61 -28.62
N HIS A 9 -17.07 33.49 -28.00
CA HIS A 9 -17.25 33.50 -26.55
C HIS A 9 -16.54 32.28 -25.98
N ILE A 10 -15.38 32.49 -25.39
CA ILE A 10 -14.71 31.44 -24.59
C ILE A 10 -15.47 31.39 -23.26
N SER A 11 -15.90 30.17 -22.88
CA SER A 11 -16.66 30.01 -21.64
C SER A 11 -15.83 30.44 -20.43
N LEU A 12 -16.49 30.93 -19.41
CA LEU A 12 -15.88 31.38 -18.14
C LEU A 12 -15.00 30.30 -17.52
N GLU A 13 -15.37 29.00 -17.66
CA GLU A 13 -14.60 27.87 -17.23
C GLU A 13 -13.28 27.68 -17.99
N ALA A 14 -13.27 27.96 -19.29
CA ALA A 14 -12.03 27.87 -20.09
C ALA A 14 -11.06 29.03 -19.75
N GLN A 15 -11.55 30.17 -19.30
CA GLN A 15 -10.72 31.29 -18.84
C GLN A 15 -10.12 31.02 -17.44
N LEU A 16 -10.85 30.34 -16.56
CA LEU A 16 -10.35 29.89 -15.28
C LEU A 16 -9.30 28.77 -15.46
N GLN A 17 -9.49 27.87 -16.42
CA GLN A 17 -8.49 26.86 -16.76
C GLN A 17 -7.19 27.44 -17.33
N GLN A 18 -7.26 28.51 -18.08
CA GLN A 18 -6.06 29.23 -18.53
C GLN A 18 -5.29 29.87 -17.38
N LEU A 19 -5.99 30.39 -16.35
CA LEU A 19 -5.35 30.90 -15.13
C LEU A 19 -4.70 29.80 -14.28
N THR A 20 -5.29 28.60 -14.25
CA THR A 20 -4.68 27.45 -13.54
C THR A 20 -3.41 26.96 -14.24
N LEU A 21 -3.37 26.95 -15.56
CA LEU A 21 -2.18 26.59 -16.32
C LEU A 21 -1.04 27.64 -16.17
N LEU A 22 -1.37 28.88 -15.83
CA LEU A 22 -0.39 29.94 -15.54
C LEU A 22 0.16 29.88 -14.11
N SER A 23 -0.54 29.22 -13.19
CA SER A 23 -0.07 29.07 -11.79
C SER A 23 0.93 27.93 -11.60
N ASP A 24 1.00 26.99 -12.54
CA ASP A 24 1.87 25.81 -12.46
C ASP A 24 3.25 26.01 -13.12
N VAL A 25 3.54 27.19 -13.63
CA VAL A 25 4.85 27.51 -14.23
C VAL A 25 5.60 28.48 -13.34
N ASP A 26 6.82 28.10 -13.00
CA ASP A 26 7.77 28.84 -12.17
C ASP A 26 7.80 30.34 -12.46
N THR A 27 7.75 31.09 -11.38
CA THR A 27 7.72 32.54 -11.33
C THR A 27 8.88 33.20 -12.06
N THR A 28 8.63 33.61 -13.29
CA THR A 28 9.37 34.69 -13.91
C THR A 28 8.42 35.79 -14.35
N THR A 29 8.88 37.01 -14.24
CA THR A 29 8.17 38.29 -14.28
C THR A 29 7.39 38.60 -15.57
N ASP A 30 7.33 37.70 -16.53
CA ASP A 30 6.76 37.92 -17.86
C ASP A 30 5.27 37.52 -18.03
N ASN A 31 4.67 36.96 -16.97
CA ASN A 31 3.30 36.41 -17.08
C ASN A 31 2.18 37.45 -17.04
N TYR A 32 2.49 38.71 -16.72
CA TYR A 32 1.46 39.78 -16.68
C TYR A 32 0.96 40.18 -18.08
N GLU A 33 1.76 39.99 -19.11
CA GLU A 33 1.36 40.32 -20.49
C GLU A 33 0.29 39.35 -21.03
N GLN A 34 0.23 38.15 -20.51
CA GLN A 34 -0.76 37.13 -20.93
C GLN A 34 -2.14 37.35 -20.27
N LEU A 35 -2.22 38.10 -19.19
CA LEU A 35 -3.47 38.42 -18.53
C LEU A 35 -4.28 39.52 -19.29
N GLY A 36 -3.61 40.33 -20.09
CA GLY A 36 -4.22 41.40 -20.87
C GLY A 36 -5.40 40.94 -21.74
N PRO A 37 -5.26 39.91 -22.54
CA PRO A 37 -6.34 39.39 -23.39
C PRO A 37 -7.54 38.85 -22.61
N VAL A 38 -7.32 38.24 -21.44
CA VAL A 38 -8.37 37.69 -20.58
C VAL A 38 -9.19 38.82 -19.96
N ILE A 39 -8.52 39.85 -19.44
CA ILE A 39 -9.17 41.05 -18.85
C ILE A 39 -9.95 41.79 -19.90
N LYS A 40 -9.43 41.92 -21.11
CA LYS A 40 -10.10 42.60 -22.21
C LYS A 40 -11.37 41.86 -22.67
N ASN A 41 -11.32 40.54 -22.74
CA ASN A 41 -12.50 39.72 -23.07
C ASN A 41 -13.57 39.77 -21.98
N LEU A 42 -13.18 39.88 -20.71
CA LEU A 42 -14.12 40.04 -19.60
C LEU A 42 -14.78 41.40 -19.54
N ASP A 43 -14.07 42.43 -19.94
CA ASP A 43 -14.59 43.80 -20.01
C ASP A 43 -15.58 43.93 -21.17
N GLU A 44 -15.27 43.37 -22.32
CA GLU A 44 -16.14 43.34 -23.49
C GLU A 44 -17.42 42.51 -23.32
N SER A 45 -17.39 41.50 -22.47
CA SER A 45 -18.52 40.57 -22.20
C SER A 45 -19.41 41.01 -21.02
N HIS A 46 -19.04 42.06 -20.27
CA HIS A 46 -19.73 42.52 -19.05
C HIS A 46 -19.97 41.43 -17.98
N GLN A 47 -19.13 40.43 -17.93
CA GLN A 47 -19.26 39.31 -16.98
C GLN A 47 -18.24 39.38 -15.83
N GLN A 48 -17.76 40.56 -15.52
CA GLN A 48 -16.69 40.81 -14.53
C GLN A 48 -17.05 40.28 -13.13
N ASP A 49 -18.29 40.54 -12.70
CA ASP A 49 -18.73 40.15 -11.34
C ASP A 49 -18.86 38.63 -11.18
N GLU A 50 -19.33 37.95 -12.23
CA GLU A 50 -19.47 36.50 -12.23
C GLU A 50 -18.10 35.83 -12.27
N PHE A 51 -17.15 36.33 -13.03
CA PHE A 51 -15.79 35.87 -13.08
C PHE A 51 -15.05 36.09 -11.76
N LEU A 52 -15.21 37.28 -11.15
CA LEU A 52 -14.61 37.56 -9.84
C LEU A 52 -15.17 36.66 -8.74
N LYS A 53 -16.45 36.30 -8.84
CA LYS A 53 -17.07 35.38 -7.91
C LYS A 53 -16.49 33.97 -8.04
N GLN A 54 -16.35 33.46 -9.26
CA GLN A 54 -15.75 32.17 -9.55
C GLN A 54 -14.26 32.17 -9.24
N LEU A 55 -13.54 33.23 -9.48
CA LEU A 55 -12.13 33.36 -9.13
C LEU A 55 -11.92 33.37 -7.62
N ARG A 56 -12.79 34.06 -6.88
CA ARG A 56 -12.75 34.01 -5.40
C ARG A 56 -13.04 32.62 -4.86
N GLU A 57 -13.97 31.90 -5.48
CA GLU A 57 -14.28 30.55 -5.11
C GLU A 57 -13.13 29.57 -5.46
N PHE A 58 -12.46 29.83 -6.58
CA PHE A 58 -11.27 29.09 -6.98
C PHE A 58 -10.09 29.32 -6.01
N VAL A 59 -9.83 30.61 -5.67
CA VAL A 59 -8.79 30.96 -4.68
C VAL A 59 -9.09 30.31 -3.34
N ARG A 60 -10.35 30.40 -2.87
CA ARG A 60 -10.75 29.78 -1.61
C ARG A 60 -10.53 28.26 -1.62
N LYS A 61 -10.84 27.58 -2.75
CA LYS A 61 -10.55 26.14 -2.89
C LYS A 61 -9.05 25.84 -2.85
N LYS A 62 -8.25 26.71 -3.46
CA LYS A 62 -6.79 26.54 -3.44
C LYS A 62 -6.18 26.83 -2.07
N ASP A 63 -6.71 27.79 -1.35
CA ASP A 63 -6.32 28.04 0.03
C ASP A 63 -6.69 26.87 0.94
N GLU A 64 -7.89 26.28 0.76
CA GLU A 64 -8.31 25.07 1.49
C GLU A 64 -7.43 23.85 1.15
N GLU A 65 -7.04 23.68 -0.13
CA GLU A 65 -6.09 22.62 -0.53
C GLU A 65 -4.70 22.82 0.12
N ILE A 66 -4.21 24.08 0.15
CA ILE A 66 -2.93 24.42 0.78
C ILE A 66 -3.00 24.20 2.30
N GLU A 67 -4.09 24.65 2.93
CA GLU A 67 -4.31 24.47 4.36
C GLU A 67 -4.40 22.98 4.72
N HIS A 68 -5.08 22.19 3.88
CA HIS A 68 -5.17 20.76 4.03
C HIS A 68 -3.79 20.06 3.93
N VAL A 69 -3.02 20.39 2.88
CA VAL A 69 -1.65 19.85 2.70
C VAL A 69 -0.70 20.28 3.82
N CYS A 70 -0.84 21.51 4.28
CA CYS A 70 -0.05 22.00 5.43
C CYS A 70 -0.44 21.30 6.72
N ASN A 71 -1.73 21.05 6.93
CA ASN A 71 -2.21 20.37 8.13
C ASN A 71 -1.88 18.87 8.12
N GLU A 72 -1.94 18.21 6.95
CA GLU A 72 -1.59 16.79 6.83
C GLU A 72 -0.10 16.52 7.08
N ASN A 73 0.74 17.40 6.57
CA ASN A 73 2.20 17.17 6.67
C ASN A 73 2.85 17.90 7.85
N HIS A 74 2.09 18.73 8.57
CA HIS A 74 2.63 19.50 9.67
C HIS A 74 3.21 18.62 10.79
N GLN A 75 2.50 17.54 11.09
CA GLN A 75 2.90 16.62 12.16
C GLN A 75 4.18 15.86 11.80
N ASP A 76 4.27 15.41 10.55
CA ASP A 76 5.43 14.67 10.05
C ASP A 76 6.65 15.59 9.91
N PHE A 77 6.43 16.83 9.47
CA PHE A 77 7.48 17.84 9.40
C PHE A 77 7.99 18.22 10.80
N VAL A 78 7.08 18.41 11.74
CA VAL A 78 7.46 18.71 13.14
C VAL A 78 8.22 17.55 13.76
N SER A 79 7.75 16.31 13.55
CA SER A 79 8.43 15.11 14.05
C SER A 79 9.83 14.95 13.45
N ALA A 80 9.98 15.14 12.15
CA ALA A 80 11.28 15.09 11.48
C ALA A 80 12.24 16.19 11.92
N VAL A 81 11.72 17.39 12.18
CA VAL A 81 12.52 18.51 12.71
C VAL A 81 12.93 18.26 14.15
N ASP A 82 12.04 17.71 14.97
CA ASP A 82 12.33 17.39 16.37
C ASP A 82 13.37 16.27 16.48
N GLU A 83 13.30 15.23 15.66
CA GLU A 83 14.34 14.19 15.58
C GLU A 83 15.71 14.77 15.18
N LEU A 84 15.75 15.65 14.17
CA LEU A 84 16.96 16.32 13.75
C LEU A 84 17.53 17.25 14.84
N LEU A 85 16.66 17.92 15.58
CA LEU A 85 17.06 18.80 16.67
C LEU A 85 17.62 18.02 17.86
N ILE A 86 17.04 16.85 18.16
CA ILE A 86 17.53 15.96 19.23
C ILE A 86 18.91 15.39 18.87
N VAL A 87 19.09 14.89 17.64
CA VAL A 87 20.40 14.42 17.15
C VAL A 87 21.44 15.55 17.20
N ARG A 88 21.06 16.74 16.77
CA ARG A 88 21.95 17.91 16.80
C ARG A 88 22.30 18.33 18.22
N SER A 89 21.31 18.36 19.12
CA SER A 89 21.56 18.75 20.52
C SER A 89 22.41 17.71 21.24
N GLY A 90 22.17 16.41 20.98
CA GLY A 90 22.97 15.33 21.57
C GLY A 90 24.43 15.36 21.12
N THR A 91 24.67 15.61 19.82
CA THR A 91 26.03 15.70 19.29
C THR A 91 26.77 16.94 19.74
N VAL A 92 26.09 18.07 19.92
CA VAL A 92 26.68 19.30 20.44
C VAL A 92 27.09 19.14 21.93
N ASN A 93 26.17 18.56 22.72
CA ASN A 93 26.45 18.31 24.14
C ASN A 93 27.57 17.29 24.35
N LEU A 94 27.62 16.24 23.50
CA LEU A 94 28.70 15.25 23.57
C LEU A 94 30.07 15.86 23.22
N LYS A 95 30.11 16.67 22.15
CA LYS A 95 31.34 17.39 21.74
C LYS A 95 31.81 18.38 22.81
N GLN A 96 30.87 19.04 23.46
CA GLN A 96 31.21 19.99 24.55
C GLN A 96 31.77 19.26 25.79
N ARG A 97 31.13 18.16 26.21
CA ARG A 97 31.63 17.35 27.33
C ARG A 97 33.00 16.73 27.06
N ILE A 98 33.24 16.26 25.83
CA ILE A 98 34.56 15.73 25.45
C ILE A 98 35.65 16.83 25.53
N ASN A 99 35.33 18.04 25.07
CA ASN A 99 36.28 19.16 25.15
C ASN A 99 36.55 19.60 26.58
N GLU A 100 35.53 19.66 27.43
CA GLU A 100 35.66 20.00 28.83
C GLU A 100 36.51 18.96 29.60
N LEU A 101 36.24 17.66 29.38
CA LEU A 101 37.03 16.58 29.98
C LEU A 101 38.50 16.59 29.53
N ASN A 102 38.71 16.85 28.24
CA ASN A 102 40.06 16.93 27.69
C ASN A 102 40.87 18.10 28.25
N GLN A 103 40.21 19.25 28.53
CA GLN A 103 40.81 20.40 29.14
C GLN A 103 41.16 20.17 30.62
N GLU A 104 40.27 19.47 31.38
CA GLU A 104 40.53 19.11 32.78
C GLU A 104 41.68 18.11 32.93
N ILE A 105 41.78 17.12 32.06
CA ILE A 105 42.86 16.13 32.06
C ILE A 105 44.20 16.79 31.71
N GLN A 106 44.23 17.68 30.72
CA GLN A 106 45.44 18.41 30.38
C GLN A 106 45.92 19.36 31.47
N SER A 107 44.97 20.06 32.11
CA SER A 107 45.33 20.99 33.20
C SER A 107 45.83 20.26 34.46
N SER A 108 45.18 19.13 34.83
CA SER A 108 45.62 18.29 35.95
C SER A 108 46.95 17.62 35.69
N GLY A 109 47.18 17.15 34.45
CA GLY A 109 48.47 16.55 34.06
C GLY A 109 49.64 17.54 34.15
N GLN A 110 49.41 18.76 33.67
CA GLN A 110 50.46 19.79 33.71
C GLN A 110 50.81 20.22 35.15
N ALA A 111 49.82 20.37 36.02
CA ALA A 111 50.03 20.72 37.41
C ALA A 111 50.77 19.61 38.19
N LEU A 112 50.53 18.34 37.85
CA LEU A 112 51.23 17.20 38.47
C LEU A 112 52.67 17.09 37.98
N PHE A 113 52.91 17.41 36.69
CA PHE A 113 54.24 17.38 36.11
C PHE A 113 55.18 18.47 36.67
N SER A 114 54.64 19.69 36.87
CA SER A 114 55.44 20.78 37.45
C SER A 114 55.83 20.51 38.92
N LYS A 115 54.91 20.04 39.76
CA LYS A 115 55.17 19.67 41.15
C LYS A 115 56.10 18.44 41.23
N LYS A 116 56.03 17.48 40.36
CA LYS A 116 56.92 16.34 40.34
C LYS A 116 58.35 16.76 39.93
N LYS A 117 58.44 17.71 39.00
CA LYS A 117 59.74 18.30 38.60
C LYS A 117 60.41 19.05 39.74
N ASP A 118 59.69 19.90 40.48
CA ASP A 118 60.21 20.63 41.64
C ASP A 118 60.63 19.67 42.74
N LEU A 119 59.98 18.53 42.92
CA LEU A 119 60.35 17.52 43.92
C LEU A 119 61.67 16.81 43.53
N ILE A 120 61.84 16.52 42.24
CA ILE A 120 63.06 15.88 41.73
C ILE A 120 64.27 16.81 41.85
N ASP A 121 64.14 18.12 41.59
CA ASP A 121 65.23 19.05 41.62
C ASP A 121 65.67 19.33 43.10
N LYS A 122 64.72 19.33 44.05
CA LYS A 122 65.08 19.44 45.49
C LYS A 122 65.72 18.18 46.05
N GLN A 123 65.32 16.99 45.64
CA GLN A 123 65.96 15.74 46.05
C GLN A 123 67.39 15.59 45.50
N ARG A 124 67.68 16.12 44.32
CA ARG A 124 69.03 16.13 43.76
C ARG A 124 70.07 16.88 44.60
N VAL A 125 69.66 17.96 45.23
CA VAL A 125 70.55 18.80 46.04
C VAL A 125 70.88 18.12 47.38
N VAL A 126 69.97 17.34 47.94
CA VAL A 126 70.20 16.61 49.22
C VAL A 126 71.03 15.34 48.96
N GLN A 127 70.89 14.71 47.86
CA GLN A 127 71.60 13.46 47.52
C GLN A 127 73.15 13.67 47.29
N ASN A 128 73.56 14.85 46.85
CA ASN A 128 74.97 15.11 46.59
C ASN A 128 75.82 15.20 47.92
N VAL A 129 75.17 15.23 49.05
CA VAL A 129 75.87 15.41 50.35
C VAL A 129 76.15 14.10 51.07
N ASP A 130 75.33 13.04 50.77
CA ASP A 130 75.43 11.76 51.51
C ASP A 130 75.90 10.58 50.58
N GLU A 131 76.48 10.88 49.42
CA GLU A 131 76.78 9.92 48.34
C GLU A 131 77.68 8.73 48.71
N ALA A 132 78.50 8.88 49.72
CA ALA A 132 79.51 7.82 50.06
C ALA A 132 78.97 6.79 51.12
N ILE A 133 78.03 7.19 51.97
CA ILE A 133 77.48 6.31 52.99
C ILE A 133 76.19 5.64 52.50
N GLU A 134 75.43 6.31 51.65
CA GLU A 134 74.13 5.81 51.16
C GLU A 134 74.20 4.81 50.00
N THR A 135 75.30 4.77 49.21
CA THR A 135 75.41 3.92 48.05
C THR A 135 75.28 2.42 48.31
N LEU A 136 75.77 1.91 49.41
CA LEU A 136 75.56 0.48 49.77
C LEU A 136 74.16 0.22 50.33
N GLN A 137 73.59 1.16 51.10
CA GLN A 137 72.23 1.05 51.57
C GLN A 137 71.25 1.26 50.43
N GLU A 138 71.57 2.12 49.46
CA GLU A 138 70.75 2.28 48.25
C GLU A 138 70.80 1.05 47.37
N CYS A 139 71.96 0.39 47.21
CA CYS A 139 72.04 -0.88 46.48
C CYS A 139 71.16 -1.99 47.09
N GLN A 140 71.19 -2.08 48.42
CA GLN A 140 70.35 -3.02 49.18
C GLN A 140 68.88 -2.68 49.04
N ASN A 141 68.49 -1.41 49.19
CA ASN A 141 67.12 -0.94 49.01
C ASN A 141 66.59 -1.21 47.58
N VAL A 142 67.44 -1.00 46.60
CA VAL A 142 67.04 -1.29 45.18
C VAL A 142 66.83 -2.77 44.94
N LEU A 143 67.65 -3.65 45.54
CA LEU A 143 67.45 -5.11 45.45
C LEU A 143 66.18 -5.56 46.16
N GLU A 144 65.91 -5.00 47.39
CA GLU A 144 64.64 -5.24 48.08
C GLU A 144 63.45 -4.73 47.32
N MET A 145 63.53 -3.55 46.68
CA MET A 145 62.44 -3.04 45.79
C MET A 145 62.24 -3.90 44.53
N THR A 146 63.30 -4.45 43.93
CA THR A 146 63.15 -5.37 42.78
C THR A 146 62.47 -6.69 43.18
N THR A 147 62.75 -7.25 44.38
CA THR A 147 62.02 -8.42 44.90
C THR A 147 60.55 -8.06 45.18
N LEU A 148 60.27 -6.89 45.72
CA LEU A 148 58.92 -6.38 45.91
C LEU A 148 58.16 -6.22 44.59
N VAL A 149 58.84 -5.81 43.50
CA VAL A 149 58.23 -5.74 42.16
C VAL A 149 57.84 -7.13 41.64
N GLU A 150 58.68 -8.14 41.83
CA GLU A 150 58.35 -9.51 41.46
C GLU A 150 57.18 -10.08 42.28
N ASP A 151 57.09 -9.78 43.55
CA ASP A 151 55.98 -10.17 44.41
C ASP A 151 54.67 -9.47 43.99
N LEU A 152 54.74 -8.16 43.61
CA LEU A 152 53.60 -7.44 43.11
C LEU A 152 53.10 -7.97 41.74
N ILE A 153 54.00 -8.43 40.87
CA ILE A 153 53.66 -9.08 39.61
C ILE A 153 52.98 -10.43 39.91
N ALA A 154 53.52 -11.23 40.87
CA ALA A 154 52.91 -12.50 41.24
C ALA A 154 51.51 -12.30 41.87
N GLN A 155 51.27 -11.18 42.56
CA GLN A 155 49.94 -10.79 43.10
C GLN A 155 49.03 -10.12 42.06
N GLN A 156 49.46 -10.01 40.79
CA GLN A 156 48.74 -9.33 39.72
C GLN A 156 48.49 -7.83 39.94
N LYS A 157 49.26 -7.18 40.79
CA LYS A 157 49.18 -5.74 41.06
C LYS A 157 50.11 -4.94 40.13
N PHE A 158 49.88 -5.05 38.84
CA PHE A 158 50.78 -4.56 37.78
C PHE A 158 51.04 -3.06 37.83
N TYR A 159 50.04 -2.27 38.15
CA TYR A 159 50.20 -0.80 38.31
C TYR A 159 51.20 -0.45 39.42
N SER A 160 51.02 -1.11 40.55
CA SER A 160 51.94 -0.90 41.67
C SER A 160 53.35 -1.36 41.34
N ALA A 161 53.51 -2.48 40.61
CA ALA A 161 54.78 -2.97 40.11
C ALA A 161 55.46 -1.97 39.17
N LEU A 162 54.72 -1.42 38.19
CA LEU A 162 55.25 -0.41 37.24
C LEU A 162 55.66 0.88 37.95
N ARG A 163 54.84 1.34 38.90
CA ARG A 163 55.17 2.50 39.70
C ARG A 163 56.46 2.30 40.51
N ARG A 164 56.63 1.12 41.08
CA ARG A 164 57.88 0.76 41.78
C ARG A 164 59.07 0.64 40.82
N LEU A 165 58.84 0.08 39.61
CA LEU A 165 59.86 0.04 38.56
C LEU A 165 60.28 1.46 38.12
N ASP A 166 59.33 2.37 38.01
CA ASP A 166 59.60 3.78 37.70
C ASP A 166 60.30 4.49 38.83
N GLU A 167 59.92 4.21 40.07
CA GLU A 167 60.64 4.71 41.25
C GLU A 167 62.07 4.16 41.27
N ILE A 168 62.29 2.87 41.01
CA ILE A 168 63.63 2.27 40.87
C ILE A 168 64.39 2.94 39.74
N ALA A 169 63.82 3.02 38.53
CA ALA A 169 64.47 3.55 37.34
C ALA A 169 64.83 5.04 37.47
N ASN A 170 63.96 5.82 38.03
CA ASN A 170 64.08 7.28 38.03
C ASN A 170 64.65 7.88 39.33
N ILE A 171 64.52 7.16 40.41
CA ILE A 171 64.97 7.66 41.72
C ILE A 171 66.19 6.90 42.26
N HIS A 172 66.03 5.59 42.38
CA HIS A 172 67.00 4.79 43.17
C HIS A 172 68.20 4.28 42.30
N LEU A 173 68.11 4.20 40.99
CA LEU A 173 69.21 3.82 40.11
C LEU A 173 70.13 4.98 39.76
N LYS A 174 69.68 6.23 39.88
CA LYS A 174 70.48 7.39 39.51
C LYS A 174 71.74 7.59 40.39
N PRO A 175 71.65 7.44 41.67
CA PRO A 175 72.81 7.59 42.55
C PRO A 175 73.87 6.52 42.32
N ILE A 176 73.43 5.28 41.95
CA ILE A 176 74.26 4.10 41.83
C ILE A 176 74.61 3.74 40.38
N MET A 177 74.38 4.65 39.42
CA MET A 177 74.52 4.39 37.97
C MET A 177 75.90 3.90 37.54
N HIS A 178 76.96 4.17 38.35
CA HIS A 178 78.31 3.75 38.04
C HIS A 178 78.62 2.31 38.49
N HIS A 179 77.67 1.61 39.12
CA HIS A 179 77.85 0.25 39.61
C HIS A 179 77.25 -0.77 38.70
N GLU A 180 77.93 -1.93 38.51
CA GLU A 180 77.44 -3.04 37.64
C GLU A 180 76.02 -3.52 37.99
N VAL A 181 75.67 -3.53 39.30
CA VAL A 181 74.34 -3.92 39.78
C VAL A 181 73.28 -2.98 39.22
N ALA A 182 73.55 -1.67 39.11
CA ALA A 182 72.62 -0.72 38.54
C ALA A 182 72.43 -0.93 37.04
N GLN A 183 73.51 -1.32 36.31
CA GLN A 183 73.43 -1.68 34.88
C GLN A 183 72.61 -2.93 34.68
N LEU A 184 72.84 -4.01 35.44
CA LEU A 184 72.05 -5.24 35.39
C LEU A 184 70.55 -5.01 35.63
N ILE A 185 70.22 -4.20 36.68
CA ILE A 185 68.84 -3.87 37.00
C ILE A 185 68.21 -3.03 35.87
N ARG A 186 68.97 -2.05 35.34
CA ARG A 186 68.54 -1.22 34.23
C ARG A 186 68.18 -2.05 32.98
N ASP A 187 68.95 -3.09 32.67
CA ASP A 187 68.72 -3.99 31.54
C ASP A 187 67.55 -4.94 31.79
N THR A 188 67.21 -5.22 33.04
CA THR A 188 66.02 -6.04 33.41
C THR A 188 64.70 -5.22 33.35
N ILE A 189 64.72 -3.90 33.62
CA ILE A 189 63.53 -3.05 33.64
C ILE A 189 62.71 -3.17 32.35
N PRO A 190 63.27 -3.04 31.11
CA PRO A 190 62.48 -3.16 29.89
C PRO A 190 61.93 -4.57 29.70
N ARG A 191 62.65 -5.62 30.12
CA ARG A 191 62.18 -7.01 30.07
C ARG A 191 61.00 -7.24 31.03
N THR A 192 61.08 -6.67 32.25
CA THR A 192 60.02 -6.75 33.23
C THR A 192 58.77 -5.97 32.80
N ARG A 193 58.97 -4.78 32.24
CA ARG A 193 57.86 -4.01 31.62
C ARG A 193 57.20 -4.79 30.49
N GLU A 194 57.96 -5.44 29.63
CA GLU A 194 57.44 -6.26 28.55
C GLU A 194 56.70 -7.50 29.10
N ARG A 195 57.22 -8.17 30.13
CA ARG A 195 56.54 -9.25 30.82
C ARG A 195 55.20 -8.84 31.43
N ILE A 196 55.20 -7.66 32.12
CA ILE A 196 53.95 -7.08 32.64
C ILE A 196 52.97 -6.83 31.47
N ARG A 197 53.45 -6.21 30.39
CA ARG A 197 52.65 -5.93 29.22
C ARG A 197 51.97 -7.21 28.66
N MET A 198 52.74 -8.27 28.51
CA MET A 198 52.24 -9.56 27.98
C MET A 198 51.22 -10.21 28.91
N GLU A 199 51.45 -10.17 30.23
CA GLU A 199 50.52 -10.75 31.18
C GLU A 199 49.21 -9.96 31.29
N VAL A 200 49.29 -8.64 31.25
CA VAL A 200 48.13 -7.76 31.17
C VAL A 200 47.33 -7.96 29.90
N LEU A 201 48.02 -8.12 28.75
CA LEU A 201 47.34 -8.45 27.48
C LEU A 201 46.66 -9.79 27.54
N LYS A 202 47.23 -10.80 28.18
CA LYS A 202 46.63 -12.09 28.41
C LYS A 202 45.35 -12.00 29.28
N GLN A 203 45.39 -11.20 30.33
CA GLN A 203 44.22 -10.91 31.17
C GLN A 203 43.11 -10.20 30.34
N LEU A 204 43.49 -9.23 29.51
CA LEU A 204 42.56 -8.54 28.63
C LEU A 204 41.90 -9.53 27.66
N LYS A 205 42.68 -10.43 27.03
CA LYS A 205 42.11 -11.46 26.14
C LYS A 205 41.16 -12.41 26.87
N GLY A 206 41.46 -12.79 28.11
CA GLY A 206 40.54 -13.55 28.95
C GLY A 206 39.25 -12.76 29.25
N CYS A 207 39.37 -11.50 29.63
CA CYS A 207 38.21 -10.63 29.82
C CYS A 207 37.36 -10.46 28.54
N MET A 208 38.01 -10.28 27.42
CA MET A 208 37.30 -10.15 26.12
C MET A 208 36.57 -11.44 25.71
N PHE A 209 37.14 -12.60 26.08
CA PHE A 209 36.45 -13.90 25.89
C PHE A 209 35.20 -13.98 26.79
N ASP A 210 35.29 -13.65 28.05
CA ASP A 210 34.15 -13.63 28.99
C ASP A 210 33.07 -12.62 28.56
N VAL A 211 33.48 -11.46 28.09
CA VAL A 211 32.57 -10.45 27.53
C VAL A 211 31.83 -11.01 26.31
N ARG A 212 32.53 -11.69 25.41
CA ARG A 212 31.94 -12.33 24.24
C ARG A 212 30.93 -13.42 24.63
N GLU A 213 31.26 -14.27 25.57
CA GLU A 213 30.38 -15.35 26.03
C GLU A 213 29.08 -14.80 26.64
N LYS A 214 29.18 -13.72 27.41
CA LYS A 214 28.04 -13.08 28.07
C LYS A 214 27.27 -12.11 27.17
N SER A 215 27.86 -11.70 26.06
CA SER A 215 27.30 -10.67 25.15
C SER A 215 25.89 -11.02 24.68
N GLY A 216 25.62 -12.28 24.26
CA GLY A 216 24.29 -12.71 23.84
C GLY A 216 23.24 -12.61 24.94
N ALA A 217 23.62 -12.94 26.20
CA ALA A 217 22.72 -12.81 27.33
C ALA A 217 22.41 -11.33 27.67
N VAL A 218 23.40 -10.44 27.52
CA VAL A 218 23.20 -8.99 27.66
C VAL A 218 22.21 -8.50 26.59
N GLY A 219 22.40 -8.91 25.34
CA GLY A 219 21.51 -8.55 24.26
C GLY A 219 20.09 -9.06 24.46
N ARG A 220 19.92 -10.28 24.95
CA ARG A 220 18.60 -10.83 25.32
C ARG A 220 17.91 -9.94 26.34
N ILE A 221 18.59 -9.55 27.42
CA ILE A 221 18.03 -8.69 28.46
C ILE A 221 17.65 -7.32 27.88
N ALA A 222 18.46 -6.77 26.98
CA ALA A 222 18.15 -5.48 26.33
C ALA A 222 16.90 -5.58 25.46
N LEU A 223 16.76 -6.64 24.67
CA LEU A 223 15.57 -6.91 23.84
C LEU A 223 14.32 -7.17 24.69
N GLU A 224 14.40 -8.02 25.74
CA GLU A 224 13.29 -8.28 26.67
C GLU A 224 12.83 -6.98 27.37
N THR A 225 13.78 -6.16 27.77
CA THR A 225 13.48 -4.86 28.41
C THR A 225 12.77 -3.90 27.44
N MET A 226 13.22 -3.85 26.19
CA MET A 226 12.60 -3.03 25.16
C MET A 226 11.21 -3.54 24.83
N GLU A 227 11.02 -4.85 24.73
CA GLU A 227 9.70 -5.44 24.49
C GLU A 227 8.73 -5.15 25.65
N ALA A 228 9.16 -5.29 26.90
CA ALA A 228 8.37 -4.94 28.08
C ALA A 228 8.04 -3.43 28.12
N ARG A 229 8.96 -2.57 27.69
CA ARG A 229 8.74 -1.12 27.54
C ARG A 229 7.70 -0.84 26.47
N GLN A 230 7.78 -1.55 25.33
CA GLN A 230 6.82 -1.44 24.25
C GLN A 230 5.42 -1.87 24.68
N GLN A 231 5.28 -3.00 25.37
CA GLN A 231 3.98 -3.48 25.84
C GLN A 231 3.33 -2.49 26.82
N ARG A 232 4.11 -1.95 27.74
CA ARG A 232 3.66 -0.88 28.68
C ARG A 232 3.18 0.35 27.93
N TRP A 233 3.94 0.79 26.92
CA TRP A 233 3.59 1.94 26.10
C TRP A 233 2.31 1.71 25.30
N LEU A 234 2.17 0.56 24.64
CA LEU A 234 0.95 0.17 23.91
C LEU A 234 -0.28 0.13 24.83
N HIS A 235 -0.11 -0.33 26.08
CA HIS A 235 -1.21 -0.33 27.03
C HIS A 235 -1.62 1.09 27.44
N ARG A 236 -0.66 2.00 27.64
CA ARG A 236 -0.92 3.41 27.93
C ARG A 236 -1.55 4.14 26.74
N SER A 237 -1.02 3.97 25.55
CA SER A 237 -1.50 4.65 24.34
C SER A 237 -2.92 4.21 23.95
N LYS A 238 -3.34 2.99 24.32
CA LYS A 238 -4.73 2.54 24.17
C LYS A 238 -5.69 3.24 25.13
N LYS A 239 -5.22 3.59 26.36
CA LYS A 239 -6.05 4.27 27.38
C LYS A 239 -6.16 5.77 27.13
N ASP A 240 -5.09 6.39 26.62
CA ASP A 240 -5.03 7.83 26.40
C ASP A 240 -4.99 8.16 24.88
N PRO A 241 -6.07 8.78 24.35
CA PRO A 241 -6.12 9.15 22.92
C PRO A 241 -5.01 10.08 22.48
N MET A 242 -4.49 10.94 23.39
CA MET A 242 -3.41 11.89 23.08
C MET A 242 -2.07 11.20 22.79
N LEU A 243 -1.87 10.00 23.34
CA LEU A 243 -0.63 9.22 23.18
C LEU A 243 -0.66 8.28 21.97
N ARG A 244 -1.80 8.13 21.29
CA ARG A 244 -1.96 7.19 20.16
C ARG A 244 -1.02 7.46 18.99
N LEU A 245 -0.65 8.72 18.77
CA LEU A 245 0.20 9.14 17.67
C LEU A 245 1.70 9.12 18.00
N SER A 246 2.05 8.89 19.26
CA SER A 246 3.44 8.88 19.67
C SER A 246 4.02 7.47 19.66
N SER A 247 5.23 7.34 19.12
CA SER A 247 5.98 6.08 19.05
C SER A 247 6.89 5.92 20.27
N ILE A 248 7.39 4.70 20.47
CA ILE A 248 8.49 4.44 21.40
C ILE A 248 9.73 5.18 20.92
N ASN A 249 10.60 5.58 21.83
CA ASN A 249 11.76 6.44 21.62
C ASN A 249 11.42 7.87 21.17
N SER A 250 10.12 8.22 21.10
CA SER A 250 9.73 9.61 20.86
C SER A 250 10.00 10.49 22.10
N PRO A 251 10.19 11.81 21.93
CA PRO A 251 10.35 12.73 23.05
C PRO A 251 9.19 12.66 24.04
N ILE A 252 7.98 12.45 23.56
CA ILE A 252 6.78 12.32 24.40
C ILE A 252 6.87 11.07 25.28
N GLU A 253 7.28 9.95 24.72
CA GLU A 253 7.43 8.71 25.47
C GLU A 253 8.55 8.84 26.53
N GLN A 254 9.65 9.50 26.19
CA GLN A 254 10.76 9.73 27.10
C GLN A 254 10.39 10.63 28.28
N ILE A 255 9.50 11.60 28.07
CA ILE A 255 9.01 12.49 29.13
C ILE A 255 7.98 11.77 30.01
N VAL A 256 7.07 11.01 29.43
CA VAL A 256 5.98 10.34 30.14
C VAL A 256 6.45 9.10 30.93
N ASN A 257 7.41 8.38 30.37
CA ASN A 257 8.09 7.31 31.09
C ASN A 257 9.34 7.91 31.74
N GLU A 258 9.31 8.14 33.07
CA GLU A 258 10.53 8.41 33.82
C GLU A 258 11.59 7.39 33.37
N ARG A 259 12.77 7.89 32.96
CA ARG A 259 13.89 7.03 32.52
C ARG A 259 14.22 6.05 33.64
N ILE A 260 13.74 4.84 33.53
CA ILE A 260 14.26 3.73 34.33
C ILE A 260 15.58 3.37 33.67
N GLU A 261 16.68 3.83 34.26
CA GLU A 261 18.01 3.40 33.81
C GLU A 261 18.19 1.93 34.15
N VAL A 262 18.05 1.08 33.18
CA VAL A 262 18.31 -0.36 33.31
C VAL A 262 19.78 -0.58 32.99
N ASN A 263 20.55 -1.05 33.99
CA ASN A 263 21.92 -1.49 33.76
C ASN A 263 21.89 -2.89 33.15
N TYR A 264 22.10 -3.00 31.83
CA TYR A 264 22.08 -4.26 31.08
C TYR A 264 23.28 -5.17 31.39
N LEU A 265 24.38 -4.58 31.92
CA LEU A 265 25.67 -5.23 32.14
C LEU A 265 25.85 -5.72 33.56
N GLU A 266 25.10 -5.16 34.50
CA GLU A 266 25.15 -5.53 35.91
C GLU A 266 23.72 -5.70 36.43
N ASN A 267 23.23 -6.93 36.34
CA ASN A 267 21.94 -7.31 36.91
C ASN A 267 22.02 -8.74 37.49
N ASP A 268 20.93 -9.19 38.14
CA ASP A 268 20.87 -10.51 38.79
C ASP A 268 21.16 -11.70 37.86
N ARG A 269 20.99 -11.54 36.57
CA ARG A 269 21.18 -12.61 35.57
C ARG A 269 22.55 -12.58 34.91
N VAL A 270 23.12 -11.40 34.68
CA VAL A 270 24.37 -11.21 33.97
C VAL A 270 25.22 -10.15 34.67
N ARG A 271 26.46 -10.50 34.95
CA ARG A 271 27.44 -9.56 35.47
C ARG A 271 28.68 -9.60 34.59
N VAL A 272 28.97 -8.48 33.93
CA VAL A 272 30.18 -8.29 33.14
C VAL A 272 31.15 -7.43 33.90
N ASP A 273 32.36 -7.94 34.14
CA ASP A 273 33.41 -7.18 34.87
C ASP A 273 34.39 -6.55 33.89
N PHE A 274 34.38 -5.22 33.82
CA PHE A 274 35.29 -4.44 32.98
C PHE A 274 36.54 -3.96 33.70
N LYS A 275 36.70 -4.28 34.98
CA LYS A 275 37.89 -3.89 35.75
C LYS A 275 39.20 -4.28 35.07
N PRO A 276 39.37 -5.50 34.53
CA PRO A 276 40.59 -5.88 33.82
C PRO A 276 40.89 -5.01 32.61
N LEU A 277 39.85 -4.57 31.87
CA LEU A 277 40.00 -3.64 30.75
C LEU A 277 40.51 -2.28 31.21
N TYR A 278 39.87 -1.68 32.21
CA TYR A 278 40.30 -0.38 32.72
C TYR A 278 41.69 -0.41 33.34
N GLN A 279 42.02 -1.48 34.04
CA GLN A 279 43.37 -1.70 34.54
C GLN A 279 44.39 -1.79 33.40
N CYS A 280 44.06 -2.52 32.36
CA CYS A 280 44.87 -2.66 31.17
C CYS A 280 45.12 -1.31 30.47
N ILE A 281 44.07 -0.49 30.31
CA ILE A 281 44.16 0.85 29.71
C ILE A 281 45.13 1.73 30.54
N HIS A 282 44.95 1.73 31.84
CA HIS A 282 45.77 2.53 32.72
C HIS A 282 47.25 2.07 32.74
N ILE A 283 47.49 0.76 32.71
CA ILE A 283 48.85 0.20 32.64
C ILE A 283 49.53 0.54 31.33
N TYR A 284 48.83 0.44 30.19
CA TYR A 284 49.37 0.78 28.88
C TYR A 284 49.59 2.30 28.70
N GLU A 285 48.82 3.12 29.42
CA GLU A 285 49.02 4.57 29.49
C GLU A 285 50.31 4.89 30.21
N VAL A 286 50.58 4.22 31.35
CA VAL A 286 51.83 4.34 32.07
C VAL A 286 53.03 3.84 31.27
N LEU A 287 52.83 2.83 30.43
CA LEU A 287 53.87 2.28 29.52
C LEU A 287 54.05 3.11 28.24
N ASP A 288 53.29 4.19 28.06
CA ASP A 288 53.28 5.04 26.84
C ASP A 288 53.04 4.21 25.52
N GLN A 289 52.17 3.21 25.62
CA GLN A 289 51.82 2.31 24.52
C GLN A 289 50.31 2.21 24.29
N ARG A 290 49.58 3.28 24.64
CA ARG A 290 48.13 3.34 24.53
C ARG A 290 47.64 3.01 23.10
N GLU A 291 48.28 3.54 22.07
CA GLU A 291 47.91 3.31 20.68
C GLU A 291 47.95 1.81 20.27
N LYS A 292 48.96 1.10 20.80
CA LYS A 292 49.05 -0.36 20.53
C LYS A 292 47.93 -1.14 21.19
N LEU A 293 47.56 -0.76 22.41
CA LEU A 293 46.40 -1.37 23.08
C LEU A 293 45.10 -1.10 22.33
N GLN A 294 44.92 0.12 21.90
CA GLN A 294 43.73 0.54 21.10
C GLN A 294 43.64 -0.27 19.80
N ALA A 295 44.76 -0.36 19.07
CA ALA A 295 44.80 -1.14 17.83
C ALA A 295 44.47 -2.65 18.07
N ASN A 296 45.07 -3.26 19.11
CA ASN A 296 44.78 -4.66 19.46
C ASN A 296 43.34 -4.84 19.89
N TYR A 297 42.78 -3.93 20.70
CA TYR A 297 41.37 -3.97 21.09
C TYR A 297 40.46 -3.88 19.89
N GLN A 298 40.71 -2.96 18.98
CA GLN A 298 39.94 -2.79 17.74
C GLN A 298 39.98 -4.02 16.86
N GLU A 299 41.19 -4.64 16.69
CA GLU A 299 41.37 -5.85 15.89
C GLU A 299 40.62 -7.04 16.50
N ASP A 300 40.75 -7.25 17.80
CA ASP A 300 40.05 -8.32 18.52
C ASP A 300 38.53 -8.15 18.43
N ARG A 301 38.03 -6.93 18.57
CA ARG A 301 36.59 -6.64 18.45
C ARG A 301 36.08 -6.77 17.03
N LYS A 302 36.85 -6.36 16.01
CA LYS A 302 36.50 -6.60 14.60
C LYS A 302 36.48 -8.09 14.27
N ALA A 303 37.43 -8.88 14.81
CA ALA A 303 37.44 -10.33 14.64
C ALA A 303 36.20 -10.98 15.28
N GLN A 304 35.82 -10.54 16.49
CA GLN A 304 34.60 -11.02 17.16
C GLN A 304 33.35 -10.67 16.37
N ALA A 305 33.22 -9.44 15.85
CA ALA A 305 32.14 -9.02 14.96
C ALA A 305 32.05 -9.91 13.70
N SER A 306 33.19 -10.22 13.08
CA SER A 306 33.25 -11.10 11.90
C SER A 306 32.78 -12.53 12.25
N LEU A 307 33.12 -13.03 13.42
CA LEU A 307 32.69 -14.37 13.87
C LEU A 307 31.17 -14.42 14.10
N LEU A 308 30.55 -13.39 14.63
CA LEU A 308 29.09 -13.29 14.79
C LEU A 308 28.38 -13.41 13.44
N LEU A 309 28.96 -12.81 12.39
CA LEU A 309 28.41 -12.76 11.04
C LEU A 309 28.83 -13.93 10.14
N SER A 310 29.59 -14.91 10.65
CA SER A 310 30.02 -16.08 9.86
C SER A 310 28.97 -17.20 9.80
N ARG A 311 27.87 -17.08 10.53
CA ARG A 311 26.79 -18.07 10.59
C ARG A 311 25.91 -17.99 9.34
N THR A 312 25.37 -19.12 8.90
CA THR A 312 24.32 -19.17 7.88
C THR A 312 22.97 -19.29 8.59
N LEU A 313 22.06 -18.37 8.31
CA LEU A 313 20.71 -18.41 8.86
C LEU A 313 19.84 -19.37 8.07
N THR A 314 19.22 -20.34 8.74
CA THR A 314 18.21 -21.22 8.18
C THR A 314 16.90 -21.04 8.93
N MET A 315 15.90 -20.44 8.25
CA MET A 315 14.59 -20.13 8.87
C MET A 315 13.66 -21.35 8.97
N ARG A 316 14.21 -22.56 9.08
CA ARG A 316 13.41 -23.82 9.11
C ARG A 316 12.70 -24.07 10.45
N GLU A 317 13.22 -23.56 11.54
CA GLU A 317 12.74 -23.81 12.89
C GLU A 317 12.34 -22.52 13.64
N GLY A 318 11.23 -21.88 13.25
CA GLY A 318 10.56 -20.89 14.09
C GLY A 318 11.35 -19.64 14.49
N GLY A 319 12.33 -19.20 13.69
CA GLY A 319 12.99 -17.91 13.90
C GLY A 319 13.98 -17.83 15.08
N GLN A 320 14.24 -18.91 15.82
CA GLN A 320 15.16 -18.90 16.98
C GLN A 320 16.60 -18.52 16.60
N GLU A 321 17.09 -18.97 15.45
CA GLU A 321 18.40 -18.60 14.95
C GLU A 321 18.51 -17.09 14.66
N LEU A 322 17.43 -16.50 14.14
CA LEU A 322 17.35 -15.04 13.93
C LEU A 322 17.40 -14.31 15.27
N ILE A 323 16.58 -14.71 16.23
CA ILE A 323 16.53 -14.10 17.56
C ILE A 323 17.91 -14.17 18.21
N SER A 324 18.57 -15.33 18.17
CA SER A 324 19.92 -15.50 18.72
C SER A 324 20.95 -14.60 18.03
N LEU A 325 20.87 -14.43 16.70
CA LEU A 325 21.74 -13.47 16.00
C LEU A 325 21.50 -12.04 16.46
N LEU A 326 20.24 -11.62 16.59
CA LEU A 326 19.88 -10.26 17.01
C LEU A 326 20.30 -10.02 18.45
N GLU A 327 20.15 -11.01 19.35
CA GLU A 327 20.64 -10.96 20.72
C GLU A 327 22.16 -10.75 20.76
N ASP A 328 22.91 -11.54 19.99
CA ASP A 328 24.39 -11.46 19.94
C ASP A 328 24.84 -10.08 19.41
N VAL A 329 24.17 -9.54 18.37
CA VAL A 329 24.50 -8.24 17.78
C VAL A 329 24.18 -7.10 18.75
N VAL A 330 23.01 -7.10 19.39
CA VAL A 330 22.66 -6.09 20.41
C VAL A 330 23.65 -6.13 21.56
N GLY A 331 23.94 -7.31 22.08
CA GLY A 331 24.88 -7.46 23.17
C GLY A 331 26.28 -6.96 22.85
N TYR A 332 26.75 -7.22 21.62
CA TYR A 332 28.00 -6.66 21.12
C TYR A 332 28.01 -5.12 21.20
N PHE A 333 26.96 -4.45 20.69
CA PHE A 333 26.90 -2.98 20.67
C PHE A 333 26.62 -2.37 22.03
N VAL A 334 25.84 -3.01 22.90
CA VAL A 334 25.67 -2.56 24.29
C VAL A 334 27.01 -2.51 25.00
N VAL A 335 27.86 -3.53 24.81
CA VAL A 335 29.23 -3.56 25.35
C VAL A 335 30.10 -2.45 24.75
N GLU A 336 30.06 -2.26 23.43
CA GLU A 336 30.84 -1.21 22.74
C GLU A 336 30.44 0.18 23.20
N CYS A 337 29.15 0.46 23.33
CA CYS A 337 28.66 1.73 23.88
C CYS A 337 29.15 1.95 25.32
N HIS A 338 29.04 0.91 26.16
CA HIS A 338 29.52 1.01 27.53
C HIS A 338 31.02 1.33 27.59
N VAL A 339 31.83 0.62 26.80
CA VAL A 339 33.28 0.89 26.76
C VAL A 339 33.58 2.29 26.21
N SER A 340 32.82 2.72 25.18
CA SER A 340 32.97 4.09 24.65
C SER A 340 32.69 5.18 25.66
N TYR A 341 31.65 5.01 26.51
CA TYR A 341 31.26 5.99 27.50
C TYR A 341 32.13 5.95 28.79
N THR A 342 32.63 4.79 29.16
CA THR A 342 33.35 4.59 30.45
C THR A 342 34.84 4.56 30.31
N SER A 343 35.40 4.34 29.11
CA SER A 343 36.85 4.38 28.90
C SER A 343 37.37 5.81 28.75
N PRO A 344 38.69 6.04 29.00
CA PRO A 344 39.29 7.35 28.80
C PRO A 344 39.09 7.88 27.38
N PRO A 345 38.92 9.21 27.21
CA PRO A 345 38.68 9.83 25.91
C PRO A 345 39.68 9.42 24.84
N GLY A 346 39.18 9.04 23.68
CA GLY A 346 39.99 8.62 22.53
C GLY A 346 40.43 7.16 22.56
N PHE A 347 40.09 6.33 23.55
CA PHE A 347 40.38 4.91 23.54
C PHE A 347 39.42 4.17 22.60
N ARG A 348 38.13 4.44 22.70
CA ARG A 348 37.08 3.90 21.80
C ARG A 348 36.11 5.01 21.47
N PRO A 349 36.37 5.84 20.45
CA PRO A 349 35.46 6.89 20.06
C PRO A 349 34.19 6.32 19.48
N MET A 350 33.05 6.96 19.71
CA MET A 350 31.72 6.49 19.24
C MET A 350 31.65 6.41 17.71
N SER A 351 32.32 7.29 17.00
CA SER A 351 32.41 7.25 15.52
C SER A 351 32.97 5.93 15.00
N GLU A 352 33.98 5.35 15.66
CA GLU A 352 34.50 4.04 15.24
C GLU A 352 33.49 2.90 15.54
N VAL A 353 32.69 3.03 16.57
CA VAL A 353 31.61 2.07 16.87
C VAL A 353 30.52 2.17 15.81
N GLU A 354 30.19 3.38 15.38
CA GLU A 354 29.25 3.65 14.29
C GLU A 354 29.74 3.09 12.97
N ASP A 355 31.03 3.25 12.62
CA ASP A 355 31.61 2.64 11.41
C ASP A 355 31.50 1.10 11.42
N VAL A 356 31.74 0.48 12.58
CA VAL A 356 31.57 -0.96 12.74
C VAL A 356 30.10 -1.33 12.59
N TRP A 357 29.18 -0.54 13.16
CA TRP A 357 27.75 -0.73 13.00
C TRP A 357 27.32 -0.65 11.55
N ASP A 358 27.79 0.35 10.80
CA ASP A 358 27.43 0.50 9.40
C ASP A 358 27.84 -0.71 8.55
N SER A 359 29.05 -1.23 8.76
CA SER A 359 29.54 -2.45 8.10
C SER A 359 28.78 -3.70 8.55
N MET A 360 28.50 -3.84 9.84
CA MET A 360 27.74 -4.98 10.38
C MET A 360 26.28 -4.96 9.95
N SER A 361 25.65 -3.79 9.97
CA SER A 361 24.24 -3.65 9.59
C SER A 361 23.97 -4.11 8.18
N GLU A 362 24.88 -3.80 7.23
CA GLU A 362 24.78 -4.27 5.84
C GLU A 362 24.82 -5.81 5.76
N ARG A 363 25.78 -6.43 6.44
CA ARG A 363 25.91 -7.90 6.46
C ARG A 363 24.76 -8.59 7.19
N VAL A 364 24.26 -8.00 8.28
CA VAL A 364 23.07 -8.50 8.99
C VAL A 364 21.85 -8.48 8.07
N VAL A 365 21.65 -7.39 7.34
CA VAL A 365 20.57 -7.27 6.33
C VAL A 365 20.69 -8.33 5.26
N ASP A 366 21.91 -8.55 4.74
CA ASP A 366 22.16 -9.59 3.71
C ASP A 366 21.89 -11.00 4.23
N MET A 367 22.35 -11.31 5.46
CA MET A 367 22.14 -12.61 6.09
C MET A 367 20.65 -12.90 6.31
N ILE A 368 19.91 -11.92 6.81
CA ILE A 368 18.47 -12.05 7.07
C ILE A 368 17.72 -12.18 5.73
N THR A 369 18.10 -11.39 4.74
CA THR A 369 17.50 -11.47 3.40
C THR A 369 17.76 -12.83 2.75
N ALA A 370 18.97 -13.34 2.85
CA ALA A 370 19.33 -14.67 2.33
C ALA A 370 18.56 -15.78 3.05
N GLY A 371 18.46 -15.73 4.39
CA GLY A 371 17.75 -16.73 5.19
C GLY A 371 16.23 -16.77 4.92
N LEU A 372 15.64 -15.66 4.54
CA LEU A 372 14.19 -15.56 4.25
C LEU A 372 13.87 -15.72 2.76
N ARG A 373 14.86 -15.84 1.88
CA ARG A 373 14.67 -15.88 0.43
C ARG A 373 13.71 -16.99 -0.01
N ASP A 374 13.88 -18.19 0.52
CA ASP A 374 13.11 -19.37 0.14
C ASP A 374 11.92 -19.65 1.05
N CYS A 375 11.66 -18.77 2.01
CA CYS A 375 10.55 -18.91 2.93
C CYS A 375 9.22 -18.58 2.23
N LYS A 376 8.29 -19.57 2.27
CA LYS A 376 6.93 -19.45 1.76
C LYS A 376 5.87 -19.27 2.86
N ASN A 377 6.28 -19.35 4.12
CA ASN A 377 5.35 -19.28 5.24
C ASN A 377 5.19 -17.83 5.73
N ALA A 378 4.01 -17.28 5.55
CA ALA A 378 3.68 -15.92 5.97
C ALA A 378 3.85 -15.67 7.49
N LYS A 379 3.65 -16.70 8.34
CA LYS A 379 3.81 -16.58 9.79
C LYS A 379 5.25 -16.28 10.19
N VAL A 380 6.22 -16.90 9.51
CA VAL A 380 7.65 -16.66 9.75
C VAL A 380 8.03 -15.20 9.50
N PHE A 381 7.42 -14.55 8.49
CA PHE A 381 7.65 -13.13 8.23
C PHE A 381 7.08 -12.24 9.33
N ILE A 382 5.96 -12.59 9.96
CA ILE A 382 5.38 -11.85 11.08
C ILE A 382 6.29 -11.95 12.32
N GLU A 383 6.76 -13.16 12.63
CA GLU A 383 7.68 -13.42 13.74
C GLU A 383 9.02 -12.70 13.53
N ALA A 384 9.62 -12.84 12.34
CA ALA A 384 10.84 -12.15 11.97
C ALA A 384 10.70 -10.62 12.05
N LYS A 385 9.58 -10.07 11.55
CA LYS A 385 9.28 -8.64 11.65
C LYS A 385 9.21 -8.19 13.10
N SER A 386 8.53 -8.92 13.97
CA SER A 386 8.40 -8.55 15.39
C SER A 386 9.77 -8.50 16.07
N ALA A 387 10.61 -9.52 15.86
CA ALA A 387 11.96 -9.56 16.40
C ALA A 387 12.83 -8.40 15.87
N ILE A 388 12.79 -8.15 14.56
CA ILE A 388 13.56 -7.06 13.93
C ILE A 388 13.06 -5.69 14.39
N GLN A 389 11.76 -5.49 14.60
CA GLN A 389 11.25 -4.22 15.12
C GLN A 389 11.72 -3.94 16.56
N THR A 390 11.74 -4.97 17.42
CA THR A 390 12.29 -4.84 18.77
C THR A 390 13.78 -4.51 18.71
N PHE A 391 14.52 -5.18 17.82
CA PHE A 391 15.92 -4.91 17.55
C PHE A 391 16.18 -3.48 17.08
N ILE A 392 15.42 -2.98 16.09
CA ILE A 392 15.48 -1.61 15.58
C ILE A 392 15.29 -0.62 16.74
N ARG A 393 14.22 -0.78 17.54
CA ARG A 393 13.92 0.14 18.66
C ARG A 393 14.99 0.13 19.73
N THR A 394 15.58 -1.04 19.97
CA THR A 394 16.70 -1.15 20.92
C THR A 394 17.91 -0.37 20.42
N LEU A 395 18.27 -0.50 19.14
CA LEU A 395 19.40 0.24 18.56
C LEU A 395 19.13 1.74 18.45
N GLU A 396 17.91 2.14 18.12
CA GLU A 396 17.49 3.55 18.16
C GLU A 396 17.66 4.16 19.55
N SER A 397 17.41 3.39 20.62
CA SER A 397 17.63 3.87 21.98
C SER A 397 19.11 4.09 22.34
N PHE A 398 20.03 3.50 21.55
CA PHE A 398 21.47 3.73 21.60
C PHE A 398 21.97 4.68 20.51
N GLU A 399 21.04 5.37 19.80
CA GLU A 399 21.34 6.39 18.78
C GLU A 399 22.01 5.85 17.50
N PHE A 400 21.94 4.54 17.24
CA PHE A 400 22.44 3.97 15.99
C PHE A 400 21.51 4.24 14.79
N SER A 401 22.12 4.39 13.61
CA SER A 401 21.36 4.51 12.36
C SER A 401 20.69 3.19 11.97
N VAL A 402 19.36 3.20 11.84
CA VAL A 402 18.54 2.00 11.55
C VAL A 402 17.85 2.05 10.19
N SER A 403 18.23 3.00 9.33
CA SER A 403 17.57 3.23 8.03
C SER A 403 17.59 1.99 7.14
N ARG A 404 18.70 1.24 7.11
CA ARG A 404 18.83 -0.02 6.34
C ARG A 404 17.90 -1.11 6.86
N LEU A 405 17.75 -1.22 8.18
CA LEU A 405 16.86 -2.19 8.81
C LEU A 405 15.39 -1.84 8.56
N ASN A 406 15.04 -0.57 8.58
CA ASN A 406 13.70 -0.12 8.23
C ASN A 406 13.37 -0.43 6.75
N ALA A 407 14.33 -0.24 5.84
CA ALA A 407 14.20 -0.65 4.45
C ALA A 407 14.04 -2.17 4.30
N LEU A 408 14.75 -2.96 5.12
CA LEU A 408 14.59 -4.41 5.18
C LEU A 408 13.17 -4.80 5.60
N VAL A 409 12.62 -4.20 6.66
CA VAL A 409 11.25 -4.46 7.11
C VAL A 409 10.23 -4.12 6.01
N LEU A 410 10.45 -3.05 5.25
CA LEU A 410 9.62 -2.72 4.09
C LEU A 410 9.73 -3.77 2.98
N SER A 411 10.93 -4.30 2.74
CA SER A 411 11.12 -5.39 1.76
C SER A 411 10.40 -6.67 2.19
N PHE A 412 10.39 -6.97 3.49
CA PHE A 412 9.63 -8.10 4.05
C PHE A 412 8.13 -7.89 3.92
N PHE A 413 7.67 -6.68 4.13
CA PHE A 413 6.28 -6.33 3.92
C PHE A 413 5.86 -6.59 2.46
N ARG A 414 6.68 -6.17 1.49
CA ARG A 414 6.43 -6.46 0.07
C ARG A 414 6.40 -7.97 -0.21
N ARG A 415 7.31 -8.72 0.36
CA ARG A 415 7.34 -10.19 0.21
C ARG A 415 6.16 -10.86 0.89
N PHE A 416 5.82 -10.44 2.09
CA PHE A 416 4.65 -10.90 2.83
C PHE A 416 3.36 -10.61 2.06
N ALA A 417 3.19 -9.39 1.55
CA ALA A 417 2.07 -9.00 0.71
C ALA A 417 1.95 -9.88 -0.54
N HIS A 418 3.09 -10.20 -1.19
CA HIS A 418 3.13 -11.12 -2.32
C HIS A 418 2.67 -12.53 -1.95
N LEU A 419 3.17 -13.08 -0.84
CA LEU A 419 2.78 -14.42 -0.37
C LEU A 419 1.30 -14.49 0.03
N LEU A 420 0.79 -13.45 0.69
CA LEU A 420 -0.64 -13.33 0.98
C LEU A 420 -1.46 -13.30 -0.30
N ARG A 421 -1.04 -12.49 -1.27
CA ARG A 421 -1.72 -12.39 -2.57
C ARG A 421 -1.74 -13.75 -3.29
N GLU A 422 -0.63 -14.48 -3.34
CA GLU A 422 -0.58 -15.82 -3.95
C GLU A 422 -1.54 -16.80 -3.26
N ARG A 423 -1.56 -16.78 -1.92
CA ARG A 423 -2.46 -17.63 -1.14
C ARG A 423 -3.91 -17.30 -1.42
N PHE A 424 -4.31 -16.05 -1.24
CA PHE A 424 -5.70 -15.64 -1.46
C PHE A 424 -6.11 -15.72 -2.93
N ALA A 425 -5.17 -15.56 -3.87
CA ALA A 425 -5.44 -15.82 -5.28
C ALA A 425 -5.86 -17.26 -5.53
N SER A 426 -5.19 -18.23 -4.88
CA SER A 426 -5.60 -19.65 -4.95
C SER A 426 -6.97 -19.87 -4.32
N ASP A 427 -7.24 -19.27 -3.16
CA ASP A 427 -8.51 -19.43 -2.44
C ASP A 427 -9.67 -18.83 -3.25
N PHE A 428 -9.50 -17.64 -3.84
CA PHE A 428 -10.49 -17.03 -4.74
C PHE A 428 -10.74 -17.84 -5.98
N GLN A 429 -9.67 -18.33 -6.63
CA GLN A 429 -9.80 -19.14 -7.83
C GLN A 429 -10.57 -20.46 -7.55
N GLN A 430 -10.30 -21.05 -6.39
CA GLN A 430 -11.03 -22.23 -5.95
C GLN A 430 -12.51 -21.90 -5.67
N ALA A 431 -12.80 -20.83 -4.94
CA ALA A 431 -14.15 -20.40 -4.62
C ALA A 431 -15.00 -20.13 -5.88
N ILE A 432 -14.38 -19.56 -6.93
CA ILE A 432 -15.07 -19.26 -8.19
C ILE A 432 -15.25 -20.51 -9.04
N ARG A 433 -14.26 -21.41 -9.10
CA ARG A 433 -14.35 -22.65 -9.88
C ARG A 433 -15.35 -23.66 -9.30
N GLU A 434 -15.45 -23.73 -7.97
CA GLU A 434 -16.40 -24.58 -7.27
C GLU A 434 -17.79 -23.98 -7.17
N ALA A 435 -17.98 -22.74 -7.66
CA ALA A 435 -19.22 -22.02 -7.59
C ALA A 435 -20.32 -22.72 -8.40
N GLN A 436 -21.42 -23.06 -7.74
CA GLN A 436 -22.61 -23.59 -8.39
C GLN A 436 -23.47 -22.50 -9.05
N HIS A 437 -23.13 -21.24 -8.87
CA HIS A 437 -23.87 -20.07 -9.35
C HIS A 437 -25.39 -20.16 -9.07
N GLN A 438 -25.73 -20.57 -7.84
CA GLN A 438 -27.08 -20.61 -7.33
C GLN A 438 -27.21 -19.70 -6.13
N PRO A 439 -28.42 -19.16 -5.84
CA PRO A 439 -28.65 -18.38 -4.63
C PRO A 439 -28.26 -19.15 -3.38
N MET A 440 -27.61 -18.49 -2.44
CA MET A 440 -27.26 -19.11 -1.17
C MET A 440 -28.52 -19.28 -0.31
N ILE A 441 -28.75 -20.49 0.15
CA ILE A 441 -29.87 -20.79 1.05
C ILE A 441 -29.34 -20.81 2.49
N VAL A 442 -30.01 -20.05 3.37
CA VAL A 442 -29.70 -19.97 4.79
C VAL A 442 -30.87 -20.54 5.58
N ASN A 443 -30.59 -21.50 6.46
CA ASN A 443 -31.61 -22.22 7.17
C ASN A 443 -31.90 -21.65 8.58
N ASN A 444 -30.95 -20.92 9.17
CA ASN A 444 -30.98 -20.47 10.54
C ASN A 444 -30.59 -19.01 10.71
N GLY A 445 -31.09 -18.34 11.76
CA GLY A 445 -30.70 -16.98 12.10
C GLY A 445 -29.19 -16.82 12.42
N ASP A 446 -28.57 -17.84 12.98
CA ASP A 446 -27.13 -17.83 13.29
C ASP A 446 -26.25 -17.88 12.03
N GLU A 447 -26.66 -18.65 11.03
CA GLU A 447 -26.00 -18.67 9.72
C GLU A 447 -26.15 -17.31 9.02
N LEU A 448 -27.36 -16.74 9.05
CA LEU A 448 -27.60 -15.40 8.51
C LEU A 448 -26.72 -14.36 9.20
N ALA A 449 -26.64 -14.37 10.54
CA ALA A 449 -25.79 -13.44 11.29
C ALA A 449 -24.31 -13.54 10.88
N LYS A 450 -23.79 -14.75 10.65
CA LYS A 450 -22.43 -14.97 10.17
C LYS A 450 -22.24 -14.37 8.78
N VAL A 451 -23.15 -14.63 7.85
CA VAL A 451 -23.06 -14.08 6.48
C VAL A 451 -23.14 -12.56 6.50
N LEU A 452 -24.08 -11.98 7.26
CA LEU A 452 -24.22 -10.53 7.38
C LEU A 452 -23.02 -9.85 8.03
N SER A 453 -22.26 -10.56 8.87
CA SER A 453 -21.06 -10.01 9.51
C SER A 453 -19.89 -9.84 8.55
N VAL A 454 -19.81 -10.63 7.47
CA VAL A 454 -18.72 -10.61 6.52
C VAL A 454 -19.04 -9.86 5.22
N CYS A 455 -20.30 -9.90 4.78
CA CYS A 455 -20.73 -9.28 3.53
C CYS A 455 -20.87 -7.75 3.65
N TRP A 456 -20.58 -7.07 2.55
CA TRP A 456 -20.97 -5.67 2.35
C TRP A 456 -22.32 -5.64 1.64
N LEU A 457 -23.30 -5.00 2.27
CA LEU A 457 -24.68 -4.91 1.80
C LEU A 457 -25.12 -3.45 1.70
N GLN A 458 -26.16 -3.18 0.94
CA GLN A 458 -26.74 -1.84 0.88
C GLN A 458 -27.34 -1.43 2.24
N PRO A 459 -27.35 -0.13 2.56
CA PRO A 459 -27.96 0.36 3.79
C PRO A 459 -29.45 -0.08 3.90
N GLY A 460 -29.79 -0.80 4.96
CA GLY A 460 -31.13 -1.31 5.21
C GLY A 460 -31.44 -2.71 4.64
N GLU A 461 -30.64 -3.24 3.74
CA GLU A 461 -30.82 -4.58 3.17
C GLU A 461 -30.66 -5.68 4.24
N ALA A 462 -29.65 -5.53 5.11
CA ALA A 462 -29.45 -6.44 6.24
C ALA A 462 -30.67 -6.55 7.17
N ASP A 463 -31.38 -5.45 7.40
CA ASP A 463 -32.55 -5.45 8.26
C ASP A 463 -33.79 -6.01 7.56
N GLN A 464 -33.88 -5.85 6.25
CA GLN A 464 -34.91 -6.51 5.44
C GLN A 464 -34.73 -8.03 5.45
N LEU A 465 -33.51 -8.51 5.26
CA LEU A 465 -33.19 -9.94 5.26
C LEU A 465 -33.49 -10.61 6.62
N LYS A 466 -33.27 -9.91 7.73
CA LYS A 466 -33.60 -10.43 9.08
C LYS A 466 -35.09 -10.62 9.33
N GLN A 467 -35.95 -9.95 8.57
CA GLN A 467 -37.44 -10.02 8.76
C GLN A 467 -38.10 -11.14 7.95
N LEU A 468 -37.34 -11.78 7.02
CA LEU A 468 -37.87 -12.82 6.16
C LEU A 468 -37.87 -14.20 6.84
N PRO A 469 -38.84 -15.07 6.53
CA PRO A 469 -38.92 -16.42 7.09
C PRO A 469 -37.83 -17.34 6.56
N PHE A 470 -37.39 -18.32 7.35
CA PHE A 470 -36.45 -19.37 6.95
C PHE A 470 -37.18 -20.58 6.36
N PRO A 471 -36.58 -21.33 5.40
CA PRO A 471 -35.30 -21.10 4.77
C PRO A 471 -35.27 -19.85 3.86
N LEU A 472 -34.25 -19.04 4.00
CA LEU A 472 -34.08 -17.77 3.27
C LEU A 472 -33.12 -17.96 2.10
N SER A 473 -33.57 -17.61 0.90
CA SER A 473 -32.71 -17.52 -0.27
C SER A 473 -32.13 -16.12 -0.38
N LEU A 474 -30.80 -16.02 -0.28
CA LEU A 474 -30.09 -14.75 -0.43
C LEU A 474 -29.95 -14.39 -1.92
N PRO A 475 -29.87 -13.09 -2.26
CA PRO A 475 -29.74 -12.67 -3.66
C PRO A 475 -28.44 -13.11 -4.33
N PHE A 476 -27.38 -13.30 -3.56
CA PHE A 476 -26.05 -13.70 -4.03
C PHE A 476 -25.75 -15.18 -3.77
N SER A 477 -24.78 -15.72 -4.49
CA SER A 477 -24.31 -17.09 -4.29
C SER A 477 -23.30 -17.17 -3.14
N GLN A 478 -22.97 -18.39 -2.71
CA GLN A 478 -21.99 -18.64 -1.65
C GLN A 478 -20.60 -18.07 -1.96
N THR A 479 -20.27 -17.87 -3.23
CA THR A 479 -18.99 -17.27 -3.64
C THR A 479 -18.78 -15.87 -3.10
N TYR A 480 -19.85 -15.05 -3.04
CA TYR A 480 -19.75 -13.68 -2.55
C TYR A 480 -19.33 -13.57 -1.07
N PRO A 481 -20.02 -14.21 -0.10
CA PRO A 481 -19.58 -14.17 1.29
C PRO A 481 -18.20 -14.81 1.53
N LEU A 482 -17.82 -15.86 0.80
CA LEU A 482 -16.48 -16.44 0.90
C LEU A 482 -15.41 -15.42 0.48
N CYS A 483 -15.57 -14.80 -0.68
CA CYS A 483 -14.65 -13.75 -1.14
C CYS A 483 -14.60 -12.55 -0.18
N CYS A 484 -15.76 -12.12 0.36
CA CYS A 484 -15.80 -11.03 1.35
C CYS A 484 -15.04 -11.38 2.63
N MET A 485 -15.17 -12.63 3.12
CA MET A 485 -14.44 -13.13 4.28
C MET A 485 -12.93 -13.12 4.02
N ASP A 486 -12.52 -13.58 2.85
CA ASP A 486 -11.11 -13.64 2.47
C ASP A 486 -10.52 -12.24 2.29
N ILE A 487 -11.24 -11.29 1.69
CA ILE A 487 -10.82 -9.88 1.59
C ILE A 487 -10.62 -9.27 2.98
N ARG A 488 -11.57 -9.49 3.91
CA ARG A 488 -11.44 -9.00 5.29
C ARG A 488 -10.23 -9.61 5.99
N SER A 489 -10.06 -10.92 5.86
CA SER A 489 -8.91 -11.64 6.44
C SER A 489 -7.58 -11.16 5.84
N LEU A 490 -7.51 -10.92 4.54
CA LEU A 490 -6.35 -10.35 3.88
C LEU A 490 -6.01 -8.96 4.44
N VAL A 491 -7.00 -8.07 4.49
CA VAL A 491 -6.80 -6.69 4.99
C VAL A 491 -6.38 -6.71 6.46
N GLU A 492 -7.01 -7.55 7.29
CA GLU A 492 -6.66 -7.70 8.71
C GLU A 492 -5.23 -8.20 8.90
N GLN A 493 -4.82 -9.23 8.16
CA GLN A 493 -3.44 -9.74 8.19
C GLN A 493 -2.45 -8.68 7.69
N TYR A 494 -2.85 -7.90 6.69
CA TYR A 494 -2.05 -6.82 6.13
C TYR A 494 -1.80 -5.71 7.17
N TYR A 495 -2.85 -5.24 7.85
CA TYR A 495 -2.73 -4.23 8.91
C TYR A 495 -2.03 -4.77 10.16
N SER A 496 -2.22 -6.03 10.49
CA SER A 496 -1.48 -6.69 11.57
C SER A 496 0.02 -6.67 11.30
N PHE A 497 0.45 -6.95 10.06
CA PHE A 497 1.85 -6.84 9.69
C PHE A 497 2.32 -5.40 9.65
N SER A 498 1.57 -4.47 9.07
CA SER A 498 1.98 -3.06 8.93
C SER A 498 1.99 -2.30 10.27
N SER A 499 1.43 -2.88 11.33
CA SER A 499 1.43 -2.29 12.68
C SER A 499 2.85 -1.89 13.11
N GLY A 500 3.03 -0.61 13.50
CA GLY A 500 4.31 -0.05 13.91
C GLY A 500 5.21 0.45 12.76
N MET A 501 4.77 0.41 11.50
CA MET A 501 5.50 0.92 10.34
C MET A 501 4.99 2.32 9.93
N THR A 502 4.89 3.23 10.89
CA THR A 502 4.28 4.55 10.70
C THR A 502 4.98 5.45 9.67
N GLN A 503 6.25 5.20 9.39
CA GLN A 503 7.04 5.98 8.43
C GLN A 503 6.70 5.65 6.96
N TYR A 504 6.08 4.50 6.67
CA TYR A 504 5.87 3.98 5.33
C TYR A 504 4.38 3.89 4.93
N HIS A 505 3.53 4.73 5.50
CA HIS A 505 2.08 4.68 5.23
C HIS A 505 1.74 4.73 3.75
N GLN A 506 2.40 5.60 2.98
CA GLN A 506 2.13 5.75 1.55
C GLN A 506 2.50 4.49 0.76
N ASP A 507 3.68 3.90 1.04
CA ASP A 507 4.12 2.66 0.40
C ASP A 507 3.20 1.49 0.77
N ILE A 508 2.82 1.38 2.04
CA ILE A 508 1.92 0.35 2.57
C ILE A 508 0.56 0.43 1.88
N ASP A 509 0.00 1.63 1.81
CA ASP A 509 -1.28 1.89 1.16
C ASP A 509 -1.25 1.58 -0.33
N LEU A 510 -0.18 1.98 -1.01
CA LEU A 510 0.01 1.68 -2.43
C LEU A 510 0.07 0.16 -2.69
N ILE A 511 0.87 -0.56 -1.89
CA ILE A 511 1.00 -2.01 -2.01
C ILE A 511 -0.31 -2.72 -1.67
N LEU A 512 -1.07 -2.25 -0.67
CA LEU A 512 -2.38 -2.77 -0.33
C LEU A 512 -3.37 -2.58 -1.47
N THR A 513 -3.46 -1.37 -2.00
CA THR A 513 -4.35 -1.05 -3.13
C THR A 513 -4.00 -1.90 -4.35
N GLN A 514 -2.72 -1.98 -4.71
CA GLN A 514 -2.27 -2.83 -5.81
C GLN A 514 -2.58 -4.31 -5.58
N SER A 515 -2.37 -4.81 -4.35
CA SER A 515 -2.65 -6.21 -4.02
C SER A 515 -4.14 -6.52 -4.07
N LEU A 516 -4.99 -5.60 -3.61
CA LEU A 516 -6.46 -5.72 -3.70
C LEU A 516 -6.93 -5.65 -5.15
N ASP A 517 -6.44 -4.68 -5.92
CA ASP A 517 -6.78 -4.55 -7.34
C ASP A 517 -6.35 -5.79 -8.12
N ASP A 518 -5.13 -6.27 -7.93
CA ASP A 518 -4.65 -7.48 -8.57
C ASP A 518 -5.55 -8.70 -8.26
N LEU A 519 -5.97 -8.88 -7.00
CA LEU A 519 -6.85 -9.96 -6.60
C LEU A 519 -8.26 -9.80 -7.16
N LEU A 520 -8.85 -8.62 -7.01
CA LEU A 520 -10.21 -8.34 -7.47
C LEU A 520 -10.31 -8.38 -9.00
N ILE A 521 -9.30 -7.88 -9.70
CA ILE A 521 -9.28 -7.88 -11.16
C ILE A 521 -8.93 -9.27 -11.69
N GLN A 522 -7.76 -9.82 -11.31
CA GLN A 522 -7.24 -11.03 -11.92
C GLN A 522 -7.99 -12.30 -11.46
N GLN A 523 -8.36 -12.37 -10.18
CA GLN A 523 -8.95 -13.57 -9.62
C GLN A 523 -10.48 -13.53 -9.57
N ILE A 524 -11.09 -12.35 -9.44
CA ILE A 524 -12.55 -12.23 -9.42
C ILE A 524 -13.06 -11.80 -10.79
N SER A 525 -12.74 -10.58 -11.24
CA SER A 525 -13.36 -10.02 -12.46
C SER A 525 -13.03 -10.85 -13.72
N ILE A 526 -11.77 -11.23 -13.93
CA ILE A 526 -11.36 -11.99 -15.12
C ILE A 526 -11.91 -13.42 -15.08
N ASN A 527 -11.79 -14.14 -13.94
CA ASN A 527 -12.33 -15.51 -13.87
C ASN A 527 -13.86 -15.53 -14.00
N ILE A 528 -14.56 -14.52 -13.45
CA ILE A 528 -16.01 -14.37 -13.65
C ILE A 528 -16.31 -14.10 -15.12
N ARG A 529 -15.56 -13.22 -15.79
CA ARG A 529 -15.74 -12.95 -17.22
C ARG A 529 -15.56 -14.23 -18.04
N ASP A 530 -14.49 -14.98 -17.80
CA ASP A 530 -14.22 -16.22 -18.52
C ASP A 530 -15.35 -17.24 -18.27
N THR A 531 -15.85 -17.34 -17.05
CA THR A 531 -17.02 -18.17 -16.70
C THR A 531 -18.29 -17.74 -17.46
N VAL A 532 -18.52 -16.43 -17.58
CA VAL A 532 -19.66 -15.88 -18.35
C VAL A 532 -19.54 -16.20 -19.84
N GLU A 533 -18.34 -16.08 -20.40
CA GLU A 533 -18.09 -16.37 -21.82
C GLU A 533 -18.30 -17.87 -22.16
N GLU A 534 -17.89 -18.75 -21.24
CA GLU A 534 -18.06 -20.21 -21.40
C GLU A 534 -19.48 -20.69 -21.08
N SER A 535 -20.22 -20.01 -20.21
CA SER A 535 -21.53 -20.43 -19.76
C SER A 535 -22.59 -20.24 -20.85
N THR A 536 -23.44 -21.27 -20.98
CA THR A 536 -24.64 -21.26 -21.82
C THR A 536 -25.95 -21.20 -21.00
N ASN A 537 -25.86 -21.31 -19.69
CA ASN A 537 -26.99 -21.34 -18.78
C ASN A 537 -27.36 -19.92 -18.32
N LEU A 538 -28.51 -19.45 -18.78
CA LEU A 538 -29.02 -18.11 -18.49
C LEU A 538 -29.21 -17.85 -16.99
N SER A 539 -29.65 -18.84 -16.21
CA SER A 539 -29.83 -18.71 -14.77
C SER A 539 -28.49 -18.53 -14.05
N GLN A 540 -27.44 -19.22 -14.48
CA GLN A 540 -26.09 -19.03 -13.97
C GLN A 540 -25.54 -17.65 -14.28
N ILE A 541 -25.69 -17.19 -15.53
CA ILE A 541 -25.24 -15.85 -15.93
C ILE A 541 -26.01 -14.77 -15.13
N ALA A 542 -27.32 -14.96 -14.94
CA ALA A 542 -28.14 -14.06 -14.11
C ALA A 542 -27.62 -13.97 -12.66
N GLN A 543 -27.30 -15.12 -12.05
CA GLN A 543 -26.72 -15.14 -10.70
C GLN A 543 -25.33 -14.49 -10.66
N ILE A 544 -24.52 -14.67 -11.70
CA ILE A 544 -23.21 -14.02 -11.80
C ILE A 544 -23.37 -12.50 -11.89
N ILE A 545 -24.34 -11.98 -12.63
CA ILE A 545 -24.65 -10.54 -12.71
C ILE A 545 -24.92 -9.99 -11.29
N VAL A 546 -25.79 -10.67 -10.54
CA VAL A 546 -26.09 -10.26 -9.16
C VAL A 546 -24.84 -10.26 -8.28
N ASN A 547 -24.02 -11.29 -8.42
CA ASN A 547 -22.73 -11.33 -7.68
C ASN A 547 -21.81 -10.17 -8.07
N ILE A 548 -21.71 -9.83 -9.36
CA ILE A 548 -20.88 -8.69 -9.82
C ILE A 548 -21.37 -7.38 -9.22
N GLU A 549 -22.68 -7.13 -9.20
CA GLU A 549 -23.24 -5.92 -8.58
C GLU A 549 -22.90 -5.84 -7.08
N HIS A 550 -22.98 -6.98 -6.37
CA HIS A 550 -22.56 -7.04 -4.97
C HIS A 550 -21.06 -6.83 -4.80
N PHE A 551 -20.21 -7.33 -5.71
CA PHE A 551 -18.77 -7.05 -5.71
C PHE A 551 -18.46 -5.58 -6.00
N GLN A 552 -19.21 -4.91 -6.88
CA GLN A 552 -19.07 -3.47 -7.11
C GLN A 552 -19.43 -2.66 -5.85
N LEU A 553 -20.53 -3.04 -5.18
CA LEU A 553 -20.90 -2.47 -3.89
C LEU A 553 -19.80 -2.73 -2.85
N ALA A 554 -19.29 -3.96 -2.80
CA ALA A 554 -18.20 -4.32 -1.89
C ALA A 554 -16.93 -3.49 -2.15
N CYS A 555 -16.57 -3.20 -3.39
CA CYS A 555 -15.44 -2.33 -3.71
C CYS A 555 -15.63 -0.93 -3.14
N SER A 556 -16.80 -0.31 -3.31
CA SER A 556 -17.09 1.03 -2.81
C SER A 556 -17.11 1.10 -1.28
N GLU A 557 -17.69 0.09 -0.64
CA GLU A 557 -17.70 -0.02 0.82
C GLU A 557 -16.31 -0.36 1.39
N LEU A 558 -15.52 -1.16 0.68
CA LEU A 558 -14.14 -1.45 1.02
C LEU A 558 -13.28 -0.18 0.97
N GLU A 559 -13.41 0.65 -0.06
CA GLU A 559 -12.76 1.95 -0.15
C GLU A 559 -13.12 2.84 1.05
N ARG A 560 -14.40 2.88 1.42
CA ARG A 560 -14.86 3.63 2.59
C ARG A 560 -14.25 3.06 3.88
N TRP A 561 -14.33 1.75 4.08
CA TRP A 561 -13.79 1.08 5.26
C TRP A 561 -12.29 1.26 5.39
N LEU A 562 -11.54 1.16 4.30
CA LEU A 562 -10.11 1.42 4.27
C LEU A 562 -9.79 2.88 4.60
N SER A 563 -10.62 3.82 4.12
CA SER A 563 -10.46 5.26 4.42
C SER A 563 -10.73 5.58 5.89
N GLU A 564 -11.72 4.92 6.50
CA GLU A 564 -12.07 5.07 7.92
C GLU A 564 -11.06 4.39 8.86
N SER A 565 -10.48 3.28 8.44
CA SER A 565 -9.49 2.52 9.22
C SER A 565 -8.13 3.21 9.31
N ARG A 566 -7.88 4.20 8.48
CA ARG A 566 -6.65 4.99 8.48
C ARG A 566 -6.66 6.02 9.57
N THR A 567 -5.78 5.89 10.52
CA THR A 567 -5.36 6.98 11.40
C THR A 567 -3.98 7.46 10.90
N PRO A 568 -3.75 8.70 10.59
CA PRO A 568 -4.38 9.99 10.83
C PRO A 568 -4.60 10.88 9.58
N ASN A 569 -4.78 10.32 8.38
CA ASN A 569 -5.02 11.12 7.17
C ASN A 569 -6.35 10.78 6.50
N PRO A 570 -7.49 11.35 6.95
CA PRO A 570 -8.81 11.05 6.39
C PRO A 570 -9.08 11.67 5.00
N GLY A 571 -8.08 12.21 4.32
CA GLY A 571 -8.27 12.99 3.08
C GLY A 571 -7.92 12.28 1.76
N SER A 572 -7.15 11.23 1.76
CA SER A 572 -6.81 10.49 0.54
C SER A 572 -7.77 9.32 0.35
N ARG A 573 -8.74 9.44 -0.55
CA ARG A 573 -9.56 8.31 -0.98
C ARG A 573 -8.65 7.30 -1.70
N LEU A 574 -8.62 6.08 -1.20
CA LEU A 574 -8.11 4.93 -1.95
C LEU A 574 -9.17 4.60 -2.99
N ALA A 575 -8.88 4.85 -4.25
CA ALA A 575 -9.72 4.39 -5.35
C ALA A 575 -9.19 3.03 -5.83
N LEU A 576 -10.07 2.05 -5.90
CA LEU A 576 -9.80 0.72 -6.45
C LEU A 576 -10.15 0.72 -7.95
N GLY A 577 -9.18 0.34 -8.80
CA GLY A 577 -9.40 0.13 -10.24
C GLY A 577 -10.33 -1.05 -10.54
N ALA A 578 -10.48 -1.96 -9.58
CA ALA A 578 -11.36 -3.13 -9.69
C ALA A 578 -12.83 -2.76 -9.97
N SER A 579 -13.33 -1.63 -9.49
CA SER A 579 -14.71 -1.19 -9.73
C SER A 579 -15.00 -0.96 -11.22
N GLU A 580 -14.06 -0.35 -11.95
CA GLU A 580 -14.18 -0.14 -13.41
C GLU A 580 -14.13 -1.47 -14.17
N HIS A 581 -13.22 -2.36 -13.80
CA HIS A 581 -13.14 -3.69 -14.39
C HIS A 581 -14.39 -4.53 -14.15
N LEU A 582 -14.97 -4.48 -12.97
CA LEU A 582 -16.25 -5.14 -12.68
C LEU A 582 -17.39 -4.53 -13.46
N SER A 583 -17.41 -3.21 -13.70
CA SER A 583 -18.39 -2.57 -14.59
C SER A 583 -18.29 -3.10 -16.03
N THR A 584 -17.08 -3.23 -16.56
CA THR A 584 -16.87 -3.80 -17.91
C THR A 584 -17.29 -5.28 -17.97
N THR A 585 -17.02 -6.04 -16.91
CA THR A 585 -17.44 -7.45 -16.81
C THR A 585 -18.96 -7.56 -16.72
N LEU A 586 -19.63 -6.65 -16.01
CA LEU A 586 -21.09 -6.56 -15.94
C LEU A 586 -21.70 -6.32 -17.34
N GLU A 587 -21.12 -5.37 -18.09
CA GLU A 587 -21.57 -5.12 -19.48
C GLU A 587 -21.39 -6.34 -20.38
N ILE A 588 -20.28 -7.08 -20.25
CA ILE A 588 -20.04 -8.32 -20.99
C ILE A 588 -21.07 -9.37 -20.61
N ALA A 589 -21.36 -9.55 -19.32
CA ALA A 589 -22.37 -10.49 -18.84
C ALA A 589 -23.77 -10.13 -19.34
N GLN A 590 -24.12 -8.83 -19.33
CA GLN A 590 -25.37 -8.35 -19.87
C GLN A 590 -25.49 -8.62 -21.39
N LYS A 591 -24.43 -8.31 -22.15
CA LYS A 591 -24.38 -8.62 -23.60
C LYS A 591 -24.45 -10.12 -23.86
N ARG A 592 -23.91 -10.96 -22.96
CA ARG A 592 -24.00 -12.42 -23.09
C ARG A 592 -25.41 -12.94 -22.91
N ILE A 593 -26.16 -12.41 -21.89
CA ILE A 593 -27.58 -12.69 -21.74
C ILE A 593 -28.35 -12.27 -22.99
N ASP A 594 -28.14 -11.03 -23.43
CA ASP A 594 -28.81 -10.51 -24.61
C ASP A 594 -28.55 -11.41 -25.85
N SER A 595 -27.28 -11.79 -26.08
CA SER A 595 -26.90 -12.68 -27.16
C SER A 595 -27.55 -14.05 -27.06
N ALA A 596 -27.59 -14.65 -25.89
CA ALA A 596 -28.22 -15.94 -25.65
C ALA A 596 -29.74 -15.87 -25.82
N MET A 597 -30.36 -14.76 -25.36
CA MET A 597 -31.78 -14.50 -25.62
C MET A 597 -32.05 -14.29 -27.09
N PHE A 598 -31.22 -13.53 -27.84
CA PHE A 598 -31.40 -13.31 -29.27
C PHE A 598 -31.32 -14.59 -30.07
N VAL A 599 -30.39 -15.49 -29.76
CA VAL A 599 -30.32 -16.81 -30.43
C VAL A 599 -31.64 -17.58 -30.28
N LYS A 600 -32.26 -17.51 -29.09
CA LYS A 600 -33.56 -18.16 -28.85
C LYS A 600 -34.70 -17.42 -29.52
N LEU A 601 -34.73 -16.10 -29.45
CA LEU A 601 -35.72 -15.27 -30.13
C LEU A 601 -35.65 -15.49 -31.66
N ASP A 602 -34.43 -15.58 -32.22
CA ASP A 602 -34.24 -15.86 -33.64
C ASP A 602 -34.78 -17.24 -34.04
N GLN A 603 -34.62 -18.27 -33.19
CA GLN A 603 -35.23 -19.59 -33.44
C GLN A 603 -36.76 -19.53 -33.58
N PHE A 604 -37.44 -18.70 -32.76
CA PHE A 604 -38.88 -18.45 -32.92
C PHE A 604 -39.20 -17.60 -34.16
N LEU A 605 -38.40 -16.56 -34.38
CA LEU A 605 -38.61 -15.64 -35.51
C LEU A 605 -38.22 -16.25 -36.86
N ASP A 606 -37.35 -17.26 -36.89
CA ASP A 606 -37.02 -18.03 -38.11
C ASP A 606 -38.13 -19.03 -38.50
N LEU A 607 -39.04 -19.34 -37.56
CA LEU A 607 -40.27 -20.10 -37.85
C LEU A 607 -41.35 -19.23 -38.52
N LEU A 608 -41.02 -17.98 -38.79
CA LEU A 608 -41.93 -17.00 -39.36
C LEU A 608 -42.24 -17.34 -40.83
N GLU A 609 -43.40 -17.94 -41.05
CA GLU A 609 -43.96 -18.20 -42.40
C GLU A 609 -45.10 -17.22 -42.66
N TYR A 610 -44.76 -16.00 -43.16
CA TYR A 610 -45.76 -15.02 -43.55
C TYR A 610 -46.21 -15.27 -44.98
N ASP A 611 -47.54 -15.42 -45.15
CA ASP A 611 -48.12 -15.21 -46.45
C ASP A 611 -48.18 -13.71 -46.76
N TRP A 612 -47.28 -13.26 -47.64
CA TRP A 612 -47.17 -11.85 -48.01
C TRP A 612 -48.22 -11.42 -49.05
N MET A 613 -48.98 -12.37 -49.58
CA MET A 613 -50.02 -12.12 -50.55
C MET A 613 -51.37 -12.83 -50.23
N PRO A 614 -51.88 -12.70 -48.96
CA PRO A 614 -53.10 -13.39 -48.57
C PRO A 614 -54.31 -12.93 -49.38
N ILE A 615 -55.26 -13.84 -49.66
CA ILE A 615 -56.51 -13.54 -50.38
C ILE A 615 -57.40 -12.65 -49.46
N GLN A 616 -57.74 -11.49 -49.92
CA GLN A 616 -58.39 -10.41 -49.15
C GLN A 616 -59.69 -10.74 -48.41
N SER A 617 -60.40 -11.83 -48.76
CA SER A 617 -61.70 -12.12 -48.17
C SER A 617 -61.77 -13.16 -47.05
N ALA A 618 -60.65 -13.88 -46.78
CA ALA A 618 -60.66 -15.00 -45.81
C ALA A 618 -59.60 -14.93 -44.69
N SER A 619 -58.64 -14.01 -44.73
CA SER A 619 -57.43 -14.10 -43.93
C SER A 619 -57.04 -12.83 -43.16
N MET A 620 -58.00 -11.93 -42.83
CA MET A 620 -57.73 -10.94 -41.80
C MET A 620 -57.59 -11.68 -40.47
N GLN A 621 -56.32 -11.82 -40.00
CA GLN A 621 -56.06 -12.39 -38.70
C GLN A 621 -56.62 -11.46 -37.65
N ARG A 622 -57.65 -11.91 -36.88
CA ARG A 622 -58.16 -11.24 -35.72
C ARG A 622 -57.33 -11.53 -34.45
N GLN A 623 -56.47 -12.49 -34.53
CA GLN A 623 -55.64 -12.96 -33.46
C GLN A 623 -54.17 -12.94 -33.87
N PRO A 624 -53.22 -12.62 -32.94
CA PRO A 624 -51.81 -12.65 -33.23
C PRO A 624 -51.34 -14.05 -33.66
N SER A 625 -50.30 -14.09 -34.46
CA SER A 625 -49.67 -15.30 -34.95
C SER A 625 -49.26 -16.24 -33.82
N SER A 626 -49.40 -17.56 -34.01
CA SER A 626 -49.09 -18.56 -32.98
C SER A 626 -47.65 -18.49 -32.51
N TYR A 627 -46.71 -18.38 -33.46
CA TYR A 627 -45.28 -18.29 -33.13
C TYR A 627 -44.93 -17.09 -32.24
N LEU A 628 -45.66 -15.96 -32.38
CA LEU A 628 -45.43 -14.78 -31.48
C LEU A 628 -46.04 -15.00 -30.10
N ARG A 629 -47.15 -15.73 -30.01
CA ARG A 629 -47.67 -16.13 -28.68
C ARG A 629 -46.70 -17.07 -27.98
N ASP A 630 -46.22 -18.08 -28.68
CA ASP A 630 -45.24 -19.03 -28.15
C ASP A 630 -43.94 -18.31 -27.75
N LEU A 631 -43.50 -17.32 -28.56
CA LEU A 631 -42.33 -16.48 -28.26
C LEU A 631 -42.54 -15.66 -26.98
N ILE A 632 -43.71 -15.01 -26.85
CA ILE A 632 -44.03 -14.19 -25.66
C ILE A 632 -44.17 -15.07 -24.42
N ASP A 633 -44.84 -16.22 -24.53
CA ASP A 633 -44.97 -17.18 -23.41
C ASP A 633 -43.61 -17.72 -22.97
N TRP A 634 -42.74 -18.04 -23.96
CA TRP A 634 -41.35 -18.41 -23.65
C TRP A 634 -40.60 -17.26 -22.97
N LEU A 635 -40.71 -16.04 -23.52
CA LEU A 635 -40.01 -14.86 -22.93
C LEU A 635 -40.46 -14.60 -21.50
N SER A 636 -41.79 -14.67 -21.24
CA SER A 636 -42.36 -14.55 -19.90
C SER A 636 -41.81 -15.62 -18.94
N THR A 637 -41.85 -16.88 -19.41
CA THR A 637 -41.34 -18.01 -18.63
C THR A 637 -39.85 -17.85 -18.27
N MET A 638 -39.02 -17.43 -19.25
CA MET A 638 -37.59 -17.19 -18.99
C MET A 638 -37.36 -16.10 -17.99
N MET A 639 -38.10 -15.00 -18.07
CA MET A 639 -37.95 -13.86 -17.14
C MET A 639 -38.51 -14.14 -15.75
N GLU A 640 -39.48 -15.03 -15.62
CA GLU A 640 -40.04 -15.44 -14.32
C GLU A 640 -39.30 -16.60 -13.67
N SER A 641 -38.54 -17.38 -14.44
CA SER A 641 -37.80 -18.53 -13.94
C SER A 641 -36.28 -18.33 -13.96
N ALA A 642 -35.67 -18.33 -15.18
CA ALA A 642 -34.24 -18.30 -15.33
C ALA A 642 -33.60 -16.94 -14.98
N LEU A 643 -34.32 -15.85 -15.27
CA LEU A 643 -33.86 -14.48 -15.05
C LEU A 643 -34.56 -13.77 -13.87
N VAL A 644 -35.23 -14.51 -12.99
CA VAL A 644 -35.95 -13.97 -11.84
C VAL A 644 -35.01 -13.23 -10.88
N LEU A 645 -33.78 -13.70 -10.79
CA LEU A 645 -32.75 -13.15 -9.90
C LEU A 645 -32.17 -11.82 -10.38
N LEU A 646 -32.33 -11.50 -11.67
CA LEU A 646 -31.78 -10.26 -12.21
C LEU A 646 -32.35 -9.04 -11.48
N PRO A 647 -31.49 -8.08 -11.13
CA PRO A 647 -31.90 -6.78 -10.61
C PRO A 647 -32.85 -6.08 -11.60
N LYS A 648 -33.76 -5.28 -11.07
CA LYS A 648 -34.80 -4.64 -11.89
C LYS A 648 -34.24 -3.87 -13.08
N VAL A 649 -33.14 -3.14 -12.88
CA VAL A 649 -32.47 -2.34 -13.93
C VAL A 649 -31.93 -3.24 -15.04
N ALA A 650 -31.24 -4.32 -14.69
CA ALA A 650 -30.70 -5.30 -15.64
C ALA A 650 -31.83 -6.03 -16.38
N LYS A 651 -32.91 -6.39 -15.65
CA LYS A 651 -34.09 -7.03 -16.20
C LYS A 651 -34.79 -6.13 -17.22
N ASP A 652 -35.01 -4.85 -16.89
CA ASP A 652 -35.60 -3.84 -17.78
C ASP A 652 -34.71 -3.62 -19.02
N ALA A 653 -33.41 -3.60 -18.88
CA ALA A 653 -32.45 -3.50 -19.99
C ALA A 653 -32.54 -4.71 -20.92
N THR A 654 -32.56 -5.95 -20.40
CA THR A 654 -32.72 -7.18 -21.17
C THR A 654 -34.06 -7.20 -21.92
N PHE A 655 -35.18 -6.80 -21.27
CA PHE A 655 -36.46 -6.67 -21.94
C PHE A 655 -36.39 -5.67 -23.12
N THR A 656 -35.82 -4.51 -22.87
CA THR A 656 -35.64 -3.47 -23.90
C THR A 656 -34.83 -4.00 -25.08
N SER A 657 -33.71 -4.69 -24.82
CA SER A 657 -32.85 -5.32 -25.81
C SER A 657 -33.62 -6.40 -26.60
N CYS A 658 -34.37 -7.28 -25.92
CA CYS A 658 -35.17 -8.32 -26.55
C CYS A 658 -36.25 -7.72 -27.45
N PHE A 659 -37.02 -6.73 -26.96
CA PHE A 659 -38.05 -6.09 -27.76
C PHE A 659 -37.47 -5.28 -28.92
N MET A 660 -36.33 -4.65 -28.74
CA MET A 660 -35.64 -3.97 -29.84
C MET A 660 -35.19 -4.97 -30.91
N HIS A 661 -34.68 -6.14 -30.50
CA HIS A 661 -34.32 -7.21 -31.42
C HIS A 661 -35.53 -7.72 -32.18
N ILE A 662 -36.64 -8.03 -31.51
CA ILE A 662 -37.91 -8.46 -32.13
C ILE A 662 -38.40 -7.40 -33.11
N SER A 663 -38.47 -6.13 -32.69
CA SER A 663 -38.91 -5.04 -33.56
C SER A 663 -38.05 -4.88 -34.81
N ASN A 664 -36.72 -4.98 -34.66
CA ASN A 664 -35.78 -4.91 -35.78
C ASN A 664 -35.90 -6.14 -36.72
N ARG A 665 -36.07 -7.33 -36.18
CA ARG A 665 -36.25 -8.55 -36.97
C ARG A 665 -37.54 -8.51 -37.78
N LEU A 666 -38.67 -8.11 -37.18
CA LEU A 666 -39.94 -7.97 -37.84
C LEU A 666 -39.89 -6.92 -38.99
N LEU A 667 -39.25 -5.77 -38.75
CA LEU A 667 -39.14 -4.72 -39.73
C LEU A 667 -38.10 -5.04 -40.82
N ASN A 668 -36.87 -5.35 -40.45
CA ASN A 668 -35.75 -5.41 -41.39
C ASN A 668 -35.59 -6.79 -42.02
N SER A 669 -35.78 -7.88 -41.26
CA SER A 669 -35.51 -9.23 -41.73
C SER A 669 -36.77 -9.94 -42.26
N ALA A 670 -37.97 -9.52 -41.81
CA ALA A 670 -39.20 -10.07 -42.36
C ALA A 670 -39.78 -9.16 -43.47
N LEU A 671 -40.23 -7.96 -43.11
CA LEU A 671 -40.93 -7.08 -44.08
C LEU A 671 -39.99 -6.51 -45.16
N LEU A 672 -38.77 -6.09 -44.78
CA LEU A 672 -37.79 -5.51 -45.73
C LEU A 672 -36.83 -6.53 -46.36
N ASP A 673 -37.00 -7.83 -46.07
CA ASP A 673 -36.17 -8.87 -46.69
C ASP A 673 -36.19 -8.77 -48.23
N ARG A 674 -35.02 -8.96 -48.84
CA ARG A 674 -34.84 -8.97 -50.30
C ARG A 674 -35.54 -10.12 -50.97
N GLN A 675 -35.81 -11.22 -50.26
CA GLN A 675 -36.53 -12.39 -50.79
C GLN A 675 -38.03 -12.10 -50.97
N VAL A 676 -38.59 -11.23 -50.12
CA VAL A 676 -39.96 -10.77 -50.18
C VAL A 676 -40.10 -9.73 -51.33
N LYS A 677 -40.51 -10.11 -52.46
CA LYS A 677 -40.59 -9.24 -53.65
C LYS A 677 -41.90 -8.49 -53.75
N MET A 678 -42.99 -9.05 -53.24
CA MET A 678 -44.36 -8.53 -53.36
C MET A 678 -45.09 -8.69 -52.02
N ILE A 679 -45.88 -7.70 -51.67
CA ILE A 679 -46.72 -7.71 -50.47
C ILE A 679 -48.07 -7.08 -50.80
N ASN A 680 -49.11 -7.41 -50.04
CA ASN A 680 -50.37 -6.70 -50.08
C ASN A 680 -50.74 -6.03 -48.76
N LEU A 681 -51.81 -5.21 -48.80
CA LEU A 681 -52.25 -4.45 -47.63
C LEU A 681 -52.74 -5.36 -46.49
N ALA A 682 -53.36 -6.53 -46.85
CA ALA A 682 -53.82 -7.48 -45.85
C ALA A 682 -52.67 -8.11 -45.09
N ALA A 683 -51.53 -8.38 -45.72
CA ALA A 683 -50.32 -8.86 -45.06
C ALA A 683 -49.75 -7.80 -44.08
N LEU A 684 -49.72 -6.51 -44.46
CA LEU A 684 -49.29 -5.46 -43.58
C LEU A 684 -50.23 -5.27 -42.38
N THR A 685 -51.54 -5.43 -42.58
CA THR A 685 -52.52 -5.38 -41.48
C THR A 685 -52.33 -6.54 -40.50
N ASN A 686 -52.05 -7.75 -41.00
CA ASN A 686 -51.75 -8.89 -40.16
C ASN A 686 -50.48 -8.67 -39.35
N LEU A 687 -49.43 -8.11 -39.97
CA LEU A 687 -48.20 -7.77 -39.30
C LEU A 687 -48.41 -6.67 -38.23
N ASP A 688 -49.30 -5.69 -38.48
CA ASP A 688 -49.64 -4.65 -37.50
C ASP A 688 -50.36 -5.23 -36.27
N VAL A 689 -51.22 -6.25 -36.45
CA VAL A 689 -51.85 -6.99 -35.35
C VAL A 689 -50.77 -7.67 -34.50
N ASP A 690 -49.82 -8.32 -35.13
CA ASP A 690 -48.72 -9.00 -34.46
C ASP A 690 -47.83 -8.03 -33.68
N ILE A 691 -47.44 -6.94 -34.30
CA ILE A 691 -46.65 -5.89 -33.64
C ILE A 691 -47.41 -5.23 -32.51
N THR A 692 -48.72 -5.00 -32.69
CA THR A 692 -49.56 -4.42 -31.63
C THR A 692 -49.68 -5.37 -30.44
N PHE A 693 -49.76 -6.69 -30.68
CA PHE A 693 -49.77 -7.69 -29.61
C PHE A 693 -48.48 -7.64 -28.78
N VAL A 694 -47.32 -7.70 -29.43
CA VAL A 694 -46.00 -7.62 -28.73
C VAL A 694 -45.85 -6.29 -28.00
N TYR A 695 -46.27 -5.17 -28.60
CA TYR A 695 -46.25 -3.86 -27.98
C TYR A 695 -47.13 -3.77 -26.72
N GLN A 696 -48.36 -4.33 -26.76
CA GLN A 696 -49.25 -4.34 -25.61
C GLN A 696 -48.69 -5.16 -24.46
N TYR A 697 -48.09 -6.31 -24.77
CA TYR A 697 -47.39 -7.12 -23.79
C TYR A 697 -46.21 -6.34 -23.20
N ALA A 698 -45.34 -5.74 -24.01
CA ALA A 698 -44.23 -4.94 -23.54
C ALA A 698 -44.67 -3.76 -22.66
N LYS A 699 -45.81 -3.12 -22.99
CA LYS A 699 -46.42 -2.04 -22.20
C LYS A 699 -46.94 -2.56 -20.85
N SER A 700 -47.50 -3.75 -20.78
CA SER A 700 -48.02 -4.36 -19.54
C SER A 700 -46.91 -4.60 -18.50
N LEU A 701 -45.66 -4.75 -18.95
CA LEU A 701 -44.48 -4.95 -18.11
C LEU A 701 -43.91 -3.64 -17.51
N ASN A 702 -44.48 -2.49 -17.88
CA ASN A 702 -44.02 -1.15 -17.45
C ASN A 702 -42.50 -0.88 -17.69
N VAL A 703 -41.93 -1.47 -18.77
CA VAL A 703 -40.54 -1.27 -19.15
C VAL A 703 -40.36 0.14 -19.71
N HIS A 704 -39.34 0.85 -19.26
CA HIS A 704 -39.06 2.19 -19.75
C HIS A 704 -38.61 2.16 -21.23
N GLY A 705 -39.15 3.07 -22.05
CA GLY A 705 -38.73 3.27 -23.44
C GLY A 705 -39.39 2.33 -24.45
N VAL A 706 -40.37 1.52 -24.10
CA VAL A 706 -41.11 0.63 -25.02
C VAL A 706 -41.68 1.38 -26.22
N GLU A 707 -42.18 2.62 -25.99
CA GLU A 707 -42.72 3.44 -27.09
C GLU A 707 -41.64 3.82 -28.11
N THR A 708 -40.41 4.02 -27.69
CA THR A 708 -39.28 4.30 -28.60
C THR A 708 -38.83 3.04 -29.36
N VAL A 709 -38.84 1.89 -28.70
CA VAL A 709 -38.42 0.59 -29.27
C VAL A 709 -39.32 0.18 -30.42
N PHE A 710 -40.62 0.26 -30.22
CA PHE A 710 -41.60 -0.07 -31.28
C PHE A 710 -41.98 1.12 -32.16
N GLY A 711 -41.54 2.32 -31.82
CA GLY A 711 -41.91 3.53 -32.53
C GLY A 711 -41.59 3.49 -34.01
N GLN A 712 -40.42 3.01 -34.38
CA GLN A 712 -39.99 2.96 -35.77
C GLN A 712 -40.91 2.02 -36.60
N VAL A 713 -41.14 0.80 -36.16
CA VAL A 713 -41.94 -0.16 -36.90
C VAL A 713 -43.41 0.25 -36.95
N ARG A 714 -43.99 0.67 -35.82
CA ARG A 714 -45.41 1.09 -35.75
C ARG A 714 -45.66 2.38 -36.55
N GLN A 715 -44.80 3.37 -36.45
CA GLN A 715 -44.93 4.58 -37.25
C GLN A 715 -44.73 4.31 -38.73
N THR A 716 -43.81 3.42 -39.12
CA THR A 716 -43.58 3.06 -40.52
C THR A 716 -44.79 2.37 -41.09
N LEU A 717 -45.40 1.40 -40.40
CA LEU A 717 -46.63 0.76 -40.81
C LEU A 717 -47.82 1.75 -40.78
N GLY A 718 -47.92 2.57 -39.73
CA GLY A 718 -48.96 3.56 -39.59
C GLY A 718 -49.00 4.57 -40.73
N VAL A 719 -47.88 5.05 -41.22
CA VAL A 719 -47.79 5.91 -42.42
C VAL A 719 -48.46 5.25 -43.64
N ILE A 720 -48.27 3.95 -43.81
CA ILE A 720 -48.78 3.19 -44.99
C ILE A 720 -50.23 2.77 -44.77
N LEU A 721 -50.58 2.20 -43.62
CA LEU A 721 -51.94 1.69 -43.33
C LEU A 721 -52.97 2.79 -43.16
N SER A 722 -52.58 3.99 -42.68
CA SER A 722 -53.48 5.15 -42.54
C SER A 722 -53.53 6.03 -43.78
N GLU A 723 -52.96 5.60 -44.90
CA GLU A 723 -52.86 6.37 -46.15
C GLU A 723 -52.24 7.76 -45.97
N SER A 724 -51.37 7.91 -44.96
CA SER A 724 -50.73 9.22 -44.58
C SER A 724 -49.39 9.42 -45.30
N VAL A 725 -49.06 8.66 -46.32
CA VAL A 725 -47.79 8.72 -47.06
C VAL A 725 -47.58 10.11 -47.68
N SER A 726 -48.62 10.69 -48.25
CA SER A 726 -48.57 12.04 -48.80
C SER A 726 -48.40 13.11 -47.74
N GLU A 727 -49.05 13.00 -46.57
CA GLU A 727 -48.85 13.93 -45.43
C GLU A 727 -47.40 13.79 -44.90
N TYR A 728 -46.90 12.57 -44.78
CA TYR A 728 -45.51 12.29 -44.39
C TYR A 728 -44.49 12.90 -45.37
N ALA A 729 -44.74 12.76 -46.68
CA ALA A 729 -43.83 13.21 -47.72
C ALA A 729 -43.80 14.74 -47.86
N LEU A 730 -44.95 15.42 -47.72
CA LEU A 730 -45.11 16.85 -48.01
C LEU A 730 -44.95 17.75 -46.79
N SER A 731 -45.32 17.30 -45.60
CA SER A 731 -45.32 18.12 -44.37
C SER A 731 -44.12 17.78 -43.46
N GLN A 732 -43.19 18.74 -43.30
CA GLN A 732 -42.08 18.62 -42.35
C GLN A 732 -42.57 18.60 -40.90
N GLN A 733 -43.66 19.32 -40.61
CA GLN A 733 -44.26 19.34 -39.26
C GLN A 733 -44.91 18.02 -38.92
N ALA A 734 -45.60 17.36 -39.85
CA ALA A 734 -46.14 16.04 -39.61
C ALA A 734 -45.04 15.00 -39.38
N ARG A 735 -43.94 15.06 -40.09
CA ARG A 735 -42.78 14.20 -39.85
C ARG A 735 -42.22 14.36 -38.43
N ALA A 736 -42.01 15.60 -38.01
CA ALA A 736 -41.44 15.88 -36.73
C ALA A 736 -42.36 15.53 -35.53
N GLN A 737 -43.67 15.69 -35.68
CA GLN A 737 -44.64 15.53 -34.61
C GLN A 737 -45.26 14.10 -34.56
N LYS A 738 -45.69 13.57 -35.73
CA LYS A 738 -46.38 12.26 -35.80
C LYS A 738 -45.45 11.09 -36.10
N PHE A 739 -44.39 11.32 -36.87
CA PHE A 739 -43.57 10.26 -37.43
C PHE A 739 -42.05 10.49 -37.23
N PRO A 740 -41.57 10.86 -36.01
CA PRO A 740 -40.19 11.25 -35.79
C PRO A 740 -39.17 10.11 -36.00
N GLN A 741 -39.61 8.85 -35.94
CA GLN A 741 -38.72 7.69 -36.03
C GLN A 741 -38.77 7.00 -37.40
N VAL A 742 -39.60 7.47 -38.31
CA VAL A 742 -39.76 6.84 -39.66
C VAL A 742 -38.59 7.21 -40.55
N GLN A 743 -38.00 6.20 -41.15
CA GLN A 743 -36.95 6.35 -42.14
C GLN A 743 -37.55 6.33 -43.57
N PRO A 744 -37.35 7.39 -44.38
CA PRO A 744 -37.92 7.47 -45.74
C PRO A 744 -37.56 6.25 -46.63
N VAL A 745 -36.33 5.76 -46.52
CA VAL A 745 -35.83 4.62 -47.28
C VAL A 745 -36.66 3.35 -47.02
N LYS A 746 -37.04 3.12 -45.76
CA LYS A 746 -37.84 1.94 -45.36
C LYS A 746 -39.27 2.05 -45.88
N VAL A 747 -39.90 3.22 -45.78
CA VAL A 747 -41.23 3.45 -46.34
C VAL A 747 -41.23 3.27 -47.89
N ALA A 748 -40.25 3.84 -48.56
CA ALA A 748 -40.11 3.68 -50.00
C ALA A 748 -39.94 2.21 -50.44
N ALA A 749 -39.17 1.43 -49.70
CA ALA A 749 -38.97 -0.01 -49.96
C ALA A 749 -40.26 -0.83 -49.77
N ILE A 750 -41.07 -0.47 -48.75
CA ILE A 750 -42.36 -1.14 -48.55
C ILE A 750 -43.35 -0.77 -49.65
N LEU A 751 -43.43 0.51 -50.04
CA LEU A 751 -44.26 0.99 -51.12
C LEU A 751 -43.91 0.33 -52.46
N GLU A 752 -42.63 0.10 -52.74
CA GLU A 752 -42.17 -0.65 -53.92
C GLU A 752 -42.70 -2.07 -53.91
N LYS A 753 -42.62 -2.78 -52.79
CA LYS A 753 -43.15 -4.15 -52.67
C LYS A 753 -44.66 -4.17 -52.77
N LEU A 754 -45.38 -3.20 -52.23
CA LEU A 754 -46.84 -3.03 -52.37
C LEU A 754 -47.22 -2.76 -53.81
N SER A 755 -46.52 -1.85 -54.47
CA SER A 755 -46.78 -1.57 -55.92
C SER A 755 -46.66 -2.83 -56.76
N ARG A 756 -45.63 -3.63 -56.54
CA ARG A 756 -45.47 -4.95 -57.23
C ARG A 756 -46.57 -5.92 -56.85
N GLY A 757 -47.01 -5.93 -55.58
CA GLY A 757 -48.14 -6.77 -55.16
C GLY A 757 -49.46 -6.36 -55.81
N TYR A 758 -49.77 -5.07 -55.87
CA TYR A 758 -50.95 -4.58 -56.56
C TYR A 758 -50.91 -4.82 -58.10
N ALA A 759 -49.75 -4.65 -58.71
CA ALA A 759 -49.58 -4.98 -60.13
C ALA A 759 -49.84 -6.46 -60.43
N HIS A 760 -49.36 -7.37 -59.53
CA HIS A 760 -49.60 -8.79 -59.62
C HIS A 760 -51.10 -9.18 -59.50
N LEU A 761 -51.83 -8.41 -58.64
CA LEU A 761 -53.28 -8.60 -58.47
C LEU A 761 -54.14 -7.93 -59.57
N GLY A 762 -53.51 -7.27 -60.54
CA GLY A 762 -54.22 -6.57 -61.59
C GLY A 762 -54.81 -5.20 -61.22
N LEU A 763 -54.46 -4.68 -60.04
CA LEU A 763 -54.93 -3.41 -59.53
C LEU A 763 -53.95 -2.27 -59.91
N HIS A 764 -53.90 -1.98 -61.23
CA HIS A 764 -52.92 -1.07 -61.82
C HIS A 764 -52.99 0.36 -61.31
N ASP A 765 -54.17 0.90 -60.93
CA ASP A 765 -54.34 2.22 -60.40
C ASP A 765 -53.71 2.38 -58.98
N LEU A 766 -53.87 1.38 -58.14
CA LEU A 766 -53.29 1.35 -56.85
C LEU A 766 -51.74 1.17 -56.90
N ALA A 767 -51.28 0.35 -57.83
CA ALA A 767 -49.87 0.16 -58.10
C ALA A 767 -49.20 1.49 -58.53
N ALA A 768 -49.88 2.22 -59.47
CA ALA A 768 -49.40 3.53 -59.93
C ALA A 768 -49.37 4.59 -58.78
N ASN A 769 -50.35 4.57 -57.89
CA ASN A 769 -50.38 5.46 -56.71
C ASN A 769 -49.25 5.16 -55.77
N CYS A 770 -49.00 3.89 -55.43
CA CYS A 770 -47.89 3.48 -54.59
C CYS A 770 -46.52 3.87 -55.19
N THR A 771 -46.35 3.77 -56.48
CA THR A 771 -45.14 4.17 -57.21
C THR A 771 -44.96 5.68 -57.14
N ARG A 772 -46.01 6.51 -57.26
CA ARG A 772 -45.98 7.96 -57.13
C ARG A 772 -45.62 8.37 -55.67
N GLU A 773 -46.20 7.70 -54.73
CA GLU A 773 -45.89 7.92 -53.30
C GLU A 773 -44.47 7.54 -52.97
N GLN A 774 -43.94 6.42 -53.48
CA GLN A 774 -42.56 6.02 -53.39
C GLN A 774 -41.62 7.11 -53.91
N GLU A 775 -41.89 7.63 -55.11
CA GLU A 775 -41.08 8.74 -55.68
C GLU A 775 -41.09 10.00 -54.79
N LEU A 776 -42.25 10.36 -54.23
CA LEU A 776 -42.36 11.47 -53.29
C LEU A 776 -41.53 11.28 -52.03
N VAL A 777 -41.55 10.06 -51.48
CA VAL A 777 -40.76 9.71 -50.28
C VAL A 777 -39.26 9.67 -50.60
N MET A 778 -38.85 9.16 -51.75
CA MET A 778 -37.46 9.09 -52.19
C MET A 778 -36.83 10.48 -52.39
N ARG A 779 -37.64 11.50 -52.83
CA ARG A 779 -37.18 12.90 -52.93
C ARG A 779 -36.83 13.52 -51.59
N LEU A 780 -37.37 12.99 -50.47
CA LEU A 780 -36.94 13.38 -49.10
C LEU A 780 -35.53 12.95 -48.78
N ASN A 781 -35.08 11.87 -49.34
CA ASN A 781 -33.76 11.30 -49.10
C ASN A 781 -32.63 12.02 -49.89
N GLN A 782 -33.02 12.81 -50.93
CA GLN A 782 -32.11 13.59 -51.77
C GLN A 782 -31.96 15.03 -51.28
N ARG A 783 -32.79 15.49 -50.34
CA ARG A 783 -32.71 16.77 -49.63
C ARG A 783 -32.13 16.57 -48.21
#